data_60b769f9ca7e1330f71d092561873500
#
_entry.id   60b769f9ca7e1330f71d092561873500
#
_cell.length_a   1.000
_cell.length_b   1.000
_cell.length_c   1.000
_cell.angle_alpha   90.00
_cell.angle_beta   90.00
_cell.angle_gamma   90.00
#
_symmetry.space_group_name_H-M   'P 1'
#
loop_
_entity.id
_entity.type
_entity.pdbx_description
1 polymer ?
#
loop_
_entity_poly.entity_id
_entity_poly.type
_entity_poly.pdbx_seq_one_letter_code
_entity_poly.pdbx_strand_id
1 'polypeptide(L)'
;MAPNKAHSVTGKSTVAISIIMAGSIPLLPQLYYNTEQETGQARYLSTKETNAHDDQALQQPQLTHPTLSWNEQGLPVADDFDDPYFSVENGLEETRYVFLKNNGLPERWSDRTNPFRIIETGFGTGLNFLATWQMFREQPDNNAWLHFTSIEKFPLSREQLNRALLLWPDLGYLAEKLIDAYPPAIKGFHTLRWPEERVTLTLIFDDVHQALPELKGPVDAWFLDGFAPSKNPAMWSDALFSEIRRISRNPRADRIPTVATFTAAGIVRRGLKGAGFNISKVPGFGRKREMLAGRYAATAGPEKSRLHNHLPWQLFPAPLKNASKVIVAGAGLAGCTTARALAERGFQVTLCDPQGIANGASGNPQGGLYIKLAADDQATHSDFYRQAYLLALKEVERILGAPAENNKTWNACGVLQLAYSAKEEVRQQRFIERHQPPAEFVAYDSEKKGLIFPAAGWVSPADFCRALVNHSDIQLITTTITNITGEQNALTITTDSGDLDASAIVIATAHHANELAGDNSYLPTKKIRGQLTYLNADAFPTADTVLCARSYMAPPVNGRLVLGATYNLKDEETELRDSDHQTNLSHLCDFGSEWEAAANSAEIIGGRVGFRCTTPDYLPMAGPLVVKDEFVKRFRPMTKNAKRIPREPMPWMSGVWLNIGHGSRGLASSSLCAELIAEQMTGDAVSTSQTVADALSPNRFLLRNLIRNKL
;
A
#
# COMPACT_ATOMS: atom_id res chain seq x y z
N MET A 1 47.61 -57.73 -34.06
CA MET A 1 48.61 -56.79 -34.57
C MET A 1 48.03 -55.40 -34.54
N ALA A 2 48.55 -54.60 -33.68
CA ALA A 2 48.33 -53.10 -33.66
C ALA A 2 49.00 -52.51 -34.93
N PRO A 3 48.85 -51.19 -35.27
CA PRO A 3 48.88 -50.10 -34.38
C PRO A 3 48.00 -48.86 -34.73
N ASN A 4 47.80 -48.01 -33.70
CA ASN A 4 47.83 -46.55 -33.64
C ASN A 4 47.87 -45.70 -34.91
N LYS A 5 47.11 -44.65 -34.94
CA LYS A 5 47.63 -43.31 -35.14
C LYS A 5 46.56 -42.21 -34.81
N ALA A 6 46.95 -41.30 -33.93
CA ALA A 6 46.33 -39.98 -33.67
C ALA A 6 46.69 -39.01 -34.81
N HIS A 7 45.85 -38.01 -35.01
CA HIS A 7 46.10 -36.63 -35.49
C HIS A 7 44.74 -35.94 -35.64
N SER A 8 44.46 -34.74 -35.42
CA SER A 8 45.11 -33.54 -34.93
C SER A 8 44.01 -32.44 -34.88
N VAL A 9 44.15 -31.60 -33.96
CA VAL A 9 43.39 -30.37 -33.69
C VAL A 9 43.26 -29.47 -34.92
N THR A 10 42.07 -29.01 -35.24
CA THR A 10 41.88 -27.66 -35.80
C THR A 10 40.73 -26.95 -35.14
N GLY A 11 41.07 -25.88 -34.44
CA GLY A 11 40.12 -25.00 -33.81
C GLY A 11 39.30 -24.21 -34.83
N LYS A 12 38.02 -24.07 -34.54
CA LYS A 12 37.18 -23.00 -35.04
C LYS A 12 36.61 -22.28 -33.86
N SER A 13 37.14 -21.12 -33.61
CA SER A 13 36.58 -20.10 -32.70
C SER A 13 35.22 -19.68 -33.24
N THR A 14 34.17 -20.09 -32.54
CA THR A 14 32.83 -19.57 -32.75
C THR A 14 32.67 -18.40 -31.80
N VAL A 15 32.68 -17.19 -32.33
CA VAL A 15 32.30 -15.97 -31.61
C VAL A 15 30.80 -16.07 -31.31
N ALA A 16 30.45 -16.39 -30.10
CA ALA A 16 29.07 -16.27 -29.61
C ALA A 16 28.72 -14.79 -29.42
N ILE A 17 27.96 -14.25 -30.34
CA ILE A 17 27.30 -12.96 -30.17
C ILE A 17 26.17 -13.19 -29.17
N SER A 18 26.40 -12.82 -27.93
CA SER A 18 25.36 -12.73 -26.92
C SER A 18 24.43 -11.54 -27.25
N ILE A 19 23.33 -11.83 -27.90
CA ILE A 19 22.21 -10.88 -27.99
C ILE A 19 21.58 -10.84 -26.58
N ILE A 20 21.91 -9.83 -25.82
CA ILE A 20 21.20 -9.49 -24.57
C ILE A 20 19.82 -9.00 -24.98
N MET A 21 18.84 -9.86 -24.94
CA MET A 21 17.42 -9.48 -24.96
C MET A 21 17.10 -8.87 -23.62
N ALA A 22 17.23 -7.55 -23.51
CA ALA A 22 16.68 -6.77 -22.41
C ALA A 22 15.16 -6.78 -22.52
N GLY A 23 14.50 -7.49 -21.65
CA GLY A 23 13.05 -7.59 -21.59
C GLY A 23 12.60 -8.69 -20.63
N SER A 24 13.10 -8.66 -19.37
CA SER A 24 12.54 -9.49 -18.31
C SER A 24 11.19 -8.91 -17.91
N ILE A 25 10.11 -9.51 -18.44
CA ILE A 25 8.77 -9.33 -17.88
C ILE A 25 8.82 -9.91 -16.46
N PRO A 26 8.46 -9.17 -15.39
CA PRO A 26 8.38 -9.76 -14.06
C PRO A 26 7.43 -10.95 -14.12
N LEU A 27 7.96 -12.12 -13.86
CA LEU A 27 7.16 -13.31 -13.62
C LEU A 27 6.28 -13.03 -12.39
N LEU A 28 5.00 -13.38 -12.49
CA LEU A 28 4.12 -13.49 -11.33
C LEU A 28 4.89 -14.12 -10.16
N PRO A 29 4.82 -13.59 -8.93
CA PRO A 29 5.47 -14.20 -7.79
C PRO A 29 5.15 -15.69 -7.78
N GLN A 30 6.16 -16.54 -7.67
CA GLN A 30 5.97 -17.99 -7.62
C GLN A 30 5.19 -18.34 -6.36
N LEU A 31 3.86 -18.45 -6.48
CA LEU A 31 2.97 -18.93 -5.43
C LEU A 31 3.13 -20.44 -5.31
N TYR A 32 4.23 -20.88 -4.71
CA TYR A 32 4.38 -22.26 -4.25
C TYR A 32 3.72 -22.39 -2.86
N TYR A 33 2.48 -22.80 -2.84
CA TYR A 33 1.85 -23.38 -1.67
C TYR A 33 1.55 -24.85 -1.93
N ASN A 34 2.22 -25.72 -1.18
CA ASN A 34 1.84 -27.12 -1.09
C ASN A 34 0.50 -27.24 -0.38
N THR A 35 -0.52 -27.71 -1.11
CA THR A 35 -1.79 -28.09 -0.55
C THR A 35 -1.77 -29.61 -0.26
N GLU A 36 -1.32 -29.99 0.92
CA GLU A 36 -1.77 -31.19 1.60
C GLU A 36 -1.97 -30.84 3.06
N GLN A 37 -3.19 -30.55 3.44
CA GLN A 37 -3.63 -30.63 4.84
C GLN A 37 -5.14 -30.88 4.91
N GLU A 38 -5.49 -32.13 4.82
CA GLU A 38 -6.54 -32.72 5.65
C GLU A 38 -5.82 -33.33 6.86
N THR A 39 -6.11 -32.84 8.03
CA THR A 39 -5.74 -33.20 9.40
C THR A 39 -4.83 -32.16 10.08
N GLY A 40 -5.33 -31.68 11.22
CA GLY A 40 -4.74 -30.58 11.99
C GLY A 40 -3.46 -30.93 12.75
N GLN A 41 -2.38 -31.19 12.04
CA GLN A 41 -1.01 -31.10 12.53
C GLN A 41 -0.06 -30.89 11.36
N ALA A 42 0.58 -29.74 11.31
CA ALA A 42 1.61 -29.43 10.33
C ALA A 42 2.85 -30.33 10.58
N ARG A 43 3.07 -31.34 9.74
CA ARG A 43 4.38 -31.99 9.63
C ARG A 43 5.24 -31.21 8.65
N TYR A 44 6.22 -30.50 9.19
CA TYR A 44 7.33 -29.97 8.41
C TYR A 44 8.28 -31.12 8.06
N LEU A 45 8.46 -31.35 6.77
CA LEU A 45 9.56 -32.17 6.27
C LEU A 45 10.85 -31.32 6.39
N SER A 46 11.86 -31.91 7.06
CA SER A 46 13.19 -31.33 7.17
C SER A 46 13.77 -31.17 5.78
N THR A 47 13.97 -29.94 5.34
CA THR A 47 14.77 -29.62 4.18
C THR A 47 16.25 -29.72 4.55
N LYS A 48 16.99 -30.34 3.62
CA LYS A 48 18.42 -30.50 3.63
C LYS A 48 19.15 -29.23 4.04
N GLU A 49 20.29 -29.42 4.72
CA GLU A 49 21.29 -28.41 5.03
C GLU A 49 21.49 -27.46 3.83
N THR A 50 21.05 -26.22 3.97
CA THR A 50 21.36 -25.14 3.05
C THR A 50 22.79 -24.67 3.34
N ASN A 51 23.62 -24.67 2.31
CA ASN A 51 24.99 -24.20 2.37
C ASN A 51 25.04 -22.72 2.81
N ALA A 52 25.96 -22.39 3.70
CA ALA A 52 26.23 -21.03 4.23
C ALA A 52 26.56 -19.98 3.15
N HIS A 53 26.64 -20.35 1.88
CA HIS A 53 26.86 -19.44 0.75
C HIS A 53 25.57 -18.81 0.17
N ASP A 54 24.39 -19.39 0.44
CA ASP A 54 23.12 -18.83 -0.05
C ASP A 54 22.55 -17.71 0.85
N ASP A 55 23.01 -17.59 2.09
CA ASP A 55 22.52 -16.57 3.03
C ASP A 55 23.01 -15.13 2.70
N GLN A 56 24.13 -14.98 1.97
CA GLN A 56 24.63 -13.66 1.58
C GLN A 56 23.84 -13.02 0.39
N ALA A 57 23.16 -13.82 -0.41
CA ALA A 57 22.39 -13.31 -1.56
C ALA A 57 21.01 -12.78 -1.20
N LEU A 58 20.56 -12.96 0.03
CA LEU A 58 19.18 -12.66 0.47
C LEU A 58 19.06 -11.47 1.46
N GLN A 59 20.16 -10.80 1.81
CA GLN A 59 20.09 -9.56 2.57
C GLN A 59 19.58 -8.45 1.67
N GLN A 60 18.33 -8.01 1.87
CA GLN A 60 17.90 -6.75 1.27
C GLN A 60 18.79 -5.63 1.84
N PRO A 61 19.41 -4.79 0.97
CA PRO A 61 20.21 -3.69 1.47
C PRO A 61 19.37 -2.81 2.36
N GLN A 62 19.89 -2.55 3.59
CA GLN A 62 19.25 -1.63 4.51
C GLN A 62 19.16 -0.23 3.89
N LEU A 63 18.09 0.47 4.22
CA LEU A 63 18.07 1.91 4.05
C LEU A 63 19.03 2.52 5.08
N THR A 64 19.97 3.31 4.60
CA THR A 64 20.86 4.09 5.45
C THR A 64 20.47 5.55 5.34
N HIS A 65 20.49 6.27 6.45
CA HIS A 65 20.47 7.72 6.41
C HIS A 65 21.76 8.23 5.79
N PRO A 66 21.71 9.32 5.02
CA PRO A 66 22.94 9.89 4.47
C PRO A 66 23.78 10.51 5.58
N THR A 67 25.10 10.44 5.43
CA THR A 67 26.01 11.24 6.25
C THR A 67 25.93 12.68 5.79
N LEU A 68 25.58 13.59 6.70
CA LEU A 68 25.43 15.01 6.40
C LEU A 68 26.42 15.87 7.16
N SER A 69 27.06 16.76 6.44
CA SER A 69 27.69 17.96 7.01
C SER A 69 26.82 19.20 6.74
N TRP A 70 27.10 20.26 7.46
CA TRP A 70 26.40 21.54 7.31
C TRP A 70 27.45 22.60 7.01
N ASN A 71 27.35 23.24 5.84
CA ASN A 71 28.32 24.25 5.46
C ASN A 71 28.21 25.53 6.32
N GLU A 72 29.11 26.52 6.10
CA GLU A 72 29.14 27.78 6.86
C GLU A 72 27.81 28.57 6.78
N GLN A 73 26.99 28.34 5.75
CA GLN A 73 25.68 28.97 5.58
C GLN A 73 24.53 28.12 6.17
N GLY A 74 24.84 27.00 6.82
CA GLY A 74 23.87 26.10 7.41
C GLY A 74 23.12 25.21 6.41
N LEU A 75 23.63 25.07 5.16
CA LEU A 75 23.04 24.22 4.15
C LEU A 75 23.50 22.77 4.32
N PRO A 76 22.60 21.78 4.18
CA PRO A 76 22.97 20.36 4.24
C PRO A 76 23.75 19.94 2.99
N VAL A 77 24.85 19.23 3.21
CA VAL A 77 25.72 18.65 2.18
C VAL A 77 25.77 17.14 2.40
N ALA A 78 25.53 16.36 1.37
CA ALA A 78 25.69 14.91 1.43
C ALA A 78 27.17 14.57 1.29
N ASP A 79 27.80 14.08 2.37
CA ASP A 79 29.24 13.78 2.43
C ASP A 79 29.63 12.72 1.41
N ASP A 80 28.79 11.70 1.22
CA ASP A 80 29.04 10.58 0.29
C ASP A 80 29.08 11.04 -1.19
N PHE A 81 28.45 12.17 -1.51
CA PHE A 81 28.37 12.71 -2.87
C PHE A 81 29.12 14.03 -3.00
N ASP A 82 29.56 14.64 -1.91
CA ASP A 82 30.17 15.98 -1.87
C ASP A 82 29.30 16.98 -2.68
N ASP A 83 27.99 16.95 -2.44
CA ASP A 83 27.01 17.75 -3.19
C ASP A 83 25.94 18.32 -2.22
N PRO A 84 25.66 19.64 -2.27
CA PRO A 84 24.61 20.23 -1.43
C PRO A 84 23.23 19.85 -1.95
N TYR A 85 22.27 19.73 -1.00
CA TYR A 85 20.88 19.42 -1.34
C TYR A 85 20.16 20.51 -2.11
N PHE A 86 20.61 21.76 -2.02
CA PHE A 86 20.07 22.89 -2.78
C PHE A 86 21.13 23.94 -3.06
N SER A 87 20.79 24.84 -3.99
CA SER A 87 21.65 25.95 -4.36
C SER A 87 21.99 26.86 -3.17
N VAL A 88 23.25 27.18 -3.06
CA VAL A 88 23.76 28.13 -2.06
C VAL A 88 23.14 29.54 -2.22
N GLU A 89 22.74 29.91 -3.45
CA GLU A 89 22.18 31.23 -3.72
C GLU A 89 20.76 31.39 -3.22
N ASN A 90 19.86 30.49 -3.60
CA ASN A 90 18.48 30.38 -3.10
C ASN A 90 17.83 29.09 -3.62
N GLY A 91 17.76 28.03 -2.79
CA GLY A 91 17.18 26.73 -3.17
C GLY A 91 15.70 26.80 -3.50
N LEU A 92 14.92 27.63 -2.79
CA LEU A 92 13.47 27.75 -3.05
C LEU A 92 13.21 28.43 -4.41
N GLU A 93 13.94 29.46 -4.75
CA GLU A 93 13.82 30.09 -6.07
C GLU A 93 14.37 29.19 -7.19
N GLU A 94 15.40 28.39 -6.92
CA GLU A 94 15.85 27.36 -7.87
C GLU A 94 14.73 26.36 -8.13
N THR A 95 14.05 25.85 -7.11
CA THR A 95 12.89 24.95 -7.23
C THR A 95 11.78 25.58 -8.06
N ARG A 96 11.38 26.81 -7.73
CA ARG A 96 10.34 27.54 -8.45
C ARG A 96 10.70 27.73 -9.93
N TYR A 97 11.94 28.05 -10.23
CA TYR A 97 12.40 28.26 -11.60
C TYR A 97 12.61 26.96 -12.36
N VAL A 98 13.40 26.02 -11.81
CA VAL A 98 13.80 24.79 -12.51
C VAL A 98 12.61 23.87 -12.68
N PHE A 99 11.89 23.56 -11.60
CA PHE A 99 10.89 22.50 -11.61
C PHE A 99 9.47 23.01 -11.86
N LEU A 100 9.04 24.11 -11.23
CA LEU A 100 7.66 24.56 -11.40
C LEU A 100 7.48 25.30 -12.71
N LYS A 101 8.20 26.39 -12.94
CA LYS A 101 8.08 27.22 -14.16
C LYS A 101 8.36 26.42 -15.44
N ASN A 102 9.44 25.63 -15.47
CA ASN A 102 9.82 24.89 -16.68
C ASN A 102 8.96 23.63 -16.94
N ASN A 103 8.11 23.24 -15.99
CA ASN A 103 7.01 22.30 -16.22
C ASN A 103 5.68 23.02 -16.51
N GLY A 104 5.66 24.35 -16.61
CA GLY A 104 4.49 25.16 -16.94
C GLY A 104 3.46 25.21 -15.80
N LEU A 105 3.93 25.27 -14.56
CA LEU A 105 3.07 25.39 -13.38
C LEU A 105 3.10 26.86 -12.89
N PRO A 106 1.96 27.42 -12.47
CA PRO A 106 0.67 26.74 -12.19
C PRO A 106 -0.30 26.63 -13.39
N GLU A 107 0.00 27.18 -14.56
CA GLU A 107 -0.95 27.31 -15.68
C GLU A 107 -1.54 25.98 -16.13
N ARG A 108 -0.80 24.88 -16.01
CA ARG A 108 -1.24 23.52 -16.35
C ARG A 108 -2.22 22.90 -15.34
N TRP A 109 -2.52 23.58 -14.25
CA TRP A 109 -3.57 23.21 -13.30
C TRP A 109 -4.95 23.80 -13.69
N SER A 110 -5.09 24.40 -14.86
CA SER A 110 -6.33 25.00 -15.33
C SER A 110 -7.49 24.00 -15.51
N ASP A 111 -7.18 22.72 -15.80
CA ASP A 111 -8.19 21.64 -15.71
C ASP A 111 -8.29 21.18 -14.24
N ARG A 112 -9.29 21.71 -13.55
CA ARG A 112 -9.49 21.56 -12.11
C ARG A 112 -10.32 20.34 -11.71
N THR A 113 -10.61 19.44 -12.65
CA THR A 113 -11.47 18.29 -12.41
C THR A 113 -10.70 16.97 -12.32
N ASN A 114 -9.50 16.93 -12.87
CA ASN A 114 -8.67 15.73 -12.94
C ASN A 114 -7.41 15.89 -12.08
N PRO A 115 -6.97 14.85 -11.37
CA PRO A 115 -5.74 14.87 -10.60
C PRO A 115 -4.53 15.25 -11.44
N PHE A 116 -3.60 16.02 -10.88
CA PHE A 116 -2.32 16.34 -11.49
C PHE A 116 -1.21 15.50 -10.84
N ARG A 117 -0.40 14.84 -11.66
CA ARG A 117 0.59 13.86 -11.20
C ARG A 117 1.99 14.27 -11.52
N ILE A 118 2.80 14.40 -10.47
CA ILE A 118 4.23 14.67 -10.55
C ILE A 118 4.98 13.42 -10.10
N ILE A 119 6.02 13.05 -10.84
CA ILE A 119 6.99 12.04 -10.38
C ILE A 119 8.35 12.71 -10.30
N GLU A 120 8.98 12.59 -9.13
CA GLU A 120 10.27 13.12 -8.80
C GLU A 120 11.27 12.00 -8.54
N THR A 121 12.52 12.23 -8.93
CA THR A 121 13.66 11.42 -8.52
C THR A 121 14.53 12.23 -7.56
N GLY A 122 14.79 11.72 -6.35
CA GLY A 122 15.50 12.42 -5.29
C GLY A 122 14.60 13.37 -4.49
N PHE A 123 14.00 12.86 -3.39
CA PHE A 123 13.18 13.68 -2.48
C PHE A 123 14.02 14.69 -1.70
N GLY A 124 15.21 14.26 -1.27
CA GLY A 124 16.13 15.08 -0.49
C GLY A 124 15.46 15.64 0.77
N THR A 125 15.34 16.95 0.84
CA THR A 125 14.69 17.67 1.94
C THR A 125 13.19 17.92 1.72
N GLY A 126 12.62 17.46 0.60
CA GLY A 126 11.22 17.69 0.25
C GLY A 126 10.90 19.12 -0.22
N LEU A 127 11.92 19.94 -0.51
CA LEU A 127 11.73 21.34 -0.89
C LEU A 127 10.89 21.48 -2.17
N ASN A 128 11.12 20.63 -3.18
CA ASN A 128 10.34 20.63 -4.42
C ASN A 128 8.87 20.30 -4.16
N PHE A 129 8.60 19.33 -3.29
CA PHE A 129 7.22 19.00 -2.88
C PHE A 129 6.56 20.16 -2.16
N LEU A 130 7.22 20.74 -1.15
CA LEU A 130 6.65 21.85 -0.35
C LEU A 130 6.38 23.09 -1.20
N ALA A 131 7.31 23.47 -2.09
CA ALA A 131 7.11 24.58 -3.00
C ALA A 131 5.96 24.33 -4.00
N THR A 132 5.83 23.08 -4.46
CA THR A 132 4.70 22.66 -5.32
C THR A 132 3.38 22.73 -4.55
N TRP A 133 3.35 22.22 -3.32
CA TRP A 133 2.17 22.24 -2.47
C TRP A 133 1.73 23.67 -2.14
N GLN A 134 2.67 24.56 -1.79
CA GLN A 134 2.41 25.98 -1.56
C GLN A 134 1.74 26.61 -2.78
N MET A 135 2.35 26.47 -3.96
CA MET A 135 1.82 27.03 -5.21
C MET A 135 0.46 26.44 -5.57
N PHE A 136 0.22 25.15 -5.29
CA PHE A 136 -1.06 24.48 -5.53
C PHE A 136 -2.19 25.02 -4.65
N ARG A 137 -1.91 25.27 -3.35
CA ARG A 137 -2.87 25.87 -2.40
C ARG A 137 -3.29 27.28 -2.81
N GLU A 138 -2.38 28.04 -3.39
CA GLU A 138 -2.62 29.44 -3.80
C GLU A 138 -3.53 29.55 -5.03
N GLN A 139 -3.85 28.42 -5.68
CA GLN A 139 -4.74 28.44 -6.84
C GLN A 139 -6.20 28.56 -6.40
N PRO A 140 -6.94 29.58 -6.86
CA PRO A 140 -8.34 29.76 -6.52
C PRO A 140 -9.18 28.62 -7.16
N ASP A 141 -10.24 28.19 -6.48
CA ASP A 141 -11.26 27.24 -6.98
C ASP A 141 -10.69 25.90 -7.50
N ASN A 142 -9.56 25.45 -6.99
CA ASN A 142 -8.92 24.23 -7.43
C ASN A 142 -9.60 23.00 -6.78
N ASN A 143 -10.38 22.25 -7.55
CA ASN A 143 -11.05 21.03 -7.12
C ASN A 143 -10.28 19.75 -7.53
N ALA A 144 -9.17 19.87 -8.24
CA ALA A 144 -8.31 18.74 -8.58
C ALA A 144 -7.47 18.26 -7.37
N TRP A 145 -6.98 17.04 -7.45
CA TRP A 145 -5.98 16.52 -6.53
C TRP A 145 -4.57 16.71 -7.08
N LEU A 146 -3.62 16.99 -6.21
CA LEU A 146 -2.19 16.93 -6.50
C LEU A 146 -1.65 15.60 -5.97
N HIS A 147 -1.17 14.76 -6.87
CA HIS A 147 -0.43 13.55 -6.54
C HIS A 147 1.05 13.76 -6.81
N PHE A 148 1.83 13.82 -5.77
CA PHE A 148 3.28 13.94 -5.85
C PHE A 148 3.91 12.61 -5.43
N THR A 149 4.62 11.96 -6.34
CA THR A 149 5.38 10.74 -6.07
C THR A 149 6.86 11.07 -6.10
N SER A 150 7.58 10.76 -5.03
CA SER A 150 9.02 11.00 -4.97
C SER A 150 9.77 9.76 -4.50
N ILE A 151 10.91 9.49 -5.13
CA ILE A 151 11.76 8.34 -4.85
C ILE A 151 13.02 8.83 -4.14
N GLU A 152 13.35 8.21 -3.00
CA GLU A 152 14.53 8.56 -2.22
C GLU A 152 15.26 7.29 -1.76
N LYS A 153 16.53 7.21 -2.06
CA LYS A 153 17.37 6.07 -1.67
C LYS A 153 17.97 6.23 -0.28
N PHE A 154 18.23 7.45 0.14
CA PHE A 154 18.90 7.81 1.39
C PHE A 154 18.04 8.81 2.18
N PRO A 155 16.88 8.36 2.74
CA PRO A 155 15.96 9.28 3.40
C PRO A 155 16.64 9.96 4.60
N LEU A 156 16.41 11.25 4.75
CA LEU A 156 16.84 12.00 5.92
C LEU A 156 16.15 11.46 7.18
N SER A 157 16.82 11.58 8.33
CA SER A 157 16.11 11.42 9.60
C SER A 157 15.13 12.58 9.80
N ARG A 158 14.14 12.40 10.67
CA ARG A 158 13.17 13.46 11.00
C ARG A 158 13.87 14.72 11.53
N GLU A 159 14.92 14.55 12.33
CA GLU A 159 15.72 15.66 12.87
C GLU A 159 16.51 16.38 11.78
N GLN A 160 17.13 15.62 10.85
CA GLN A 160 17.85 16.20 9.70
C GLN A 160 16.89 16.96 8.80
N LEU A 161 15.72 16.37 8.51
CA LEU A 161 14.67 16.99 7.70
C LEU A 161 14.18 18.30 8.34
N ASN A 162 13.85 18.26 9.64
CA ASN A 162 13.39 19.43 10.38
C ASN A 162 14.45 20.55 10.33
N ARG A 163 15.71 20.23 10.62
CA ARG A 163 16.81 21.21 10.56
C ARG A 163 16.96 21.85 9.18
N ALA A 164 16.86 21.06 8.12
CA ALA A 164 16.96 21.56 6.74
C ALA A 164 15.80 22.50 6.37
N LEU A 165 14.58 22.19 6.82
CA LEU A 165 13.38 22.95 6.49
C LEU A 165 13.25 24.26 7.28
N LEU A 166 13.92 24.40 8.44
CA LEU A 166 14.01 25.67 9.16
C LEU A 166 14.64 26.81 8.35
N LEU A 167 15.37 26.49 7.29
CA LEU A 167 15.92 27.48 6.35
C LEU A 167 14.85 28.20 5.51
N TRP A 168 13.61 27.69 5.49
CA TRP A 168 12.52 28.18 4.65
C TRP A 168 11.29 28.56 5.48
N PRO A 169 11.34 29.69 6.25
CA PRO A 169 10.23 30.08 7.13
C PRO A 169 8.90 30.30 6.39
N ASP A 170 8.94 30.73 5.13
CA ASP A 170 7.73 30.88 4.29
C ASP A 170 6.99 29.55 4.02
N LEU A 171 7.65 28.42 4.19
CA LEU A 171 7.08 27.08 4.07
C LEU A 171 6.77 26.43 5.43
N GLY A 172 7.01 27.15 6.55
CA GLY A 172 6.97 26.58 7.91
C GLY A 172 5.72 25.76 8.21
N TYR A 173 4.53 26.29 7.90
CA TYR A 173 3.26 25.58 8.11
C TYR A 173 3.18 24.23 7.34
N LEU A 174 3.66 24.20 6.09
CA LEU A 174 3.66 22.98 5.29
C LEU A 174 4.79 22.03 5.70
N ALA A 175 5.92 22.60 6.14
CA ALA A 175 7.04 21.83 6.67
C ALA A 175 6.64 21.09 7.94
N GLU A 176 5.94 21.72 8.88
CA GLU A 176 5.39 21.06 10.07
C GLU A 176 4.50 19.87 9.70
N LYS A 177 3.54 20.08 8.78
CA LYS A 177 2.67 19.00 8.30
C LYS A 177 3.43 17.83 7.68
N LEU A 178 4.49 18.12 6.91
CA LEU A 178 5.34 17.08 6.32
C LEU A 178 6.12 16.33 7.39
N ILE A 179 6.74 17.03 8.33
CA ILE A 179 7.54 16.44 9.42
C ILE A 179 6.68 15.54 10.31
N ASP A 180 5.47 15.97 10.66
CA ASP A 180 4.53 15.17 11.46
C ASP A 180 4.09 13.89 10.75
N ALA A 181 3.91 13.97 9.43
CA ALA A 181 3.52 12.83 8.62
C ALA A 181 4.71 11.96 8.19
N TYR A 182 5.96 12.45 8.31
CA TYR A 182 7.15 11.79 7.73
C TYR A 182 7.34 10.38 8.29
N PRO A 183 7.45 9.36 7.42
CA PRO A 183 7.49 7.97 7.85
C PRO A 183 8.88 7.58 8.40
N PRO A 184 8.96 6.50 9.20
CA PRO A 184 10.23 5.90 9.55
C PRO A 184 10.98 5.40 8.30
N ALA A 185 12.31 5.35 8.37
CA ALA A 185 13.17 4.94 7.25
C ALA A 185 13.05 3.42 6.97
N ILE A 186 11.93 3.03 6.39
CA ILE A 186 11.62 1.64 6.01
C ILE A 186 11.46 1.58 4.50
N LYS A 187 12.14 0.62 3.86
CA LYS A 187 12.05 0.40 2.43
C LYS A 187 10.60 0.19 1.97
N GLY A 188 10.23 0.84 0.86
CA GLY A 188 8.94 0.67 0.18
C GLY A 188 8.15 1.96 0.02
N PHE A 189 6.86 1.81 -0.21
CA PHE A 189 5.93 2.90 -0.48
C PHE A 189 5.33 3.44 0.83
N HIS A 190 5.26 4.75 0.96
CA HIS A 190 4.67 5.47 2.09
C HIS A 190 3.69 6.51 1.56
N THR A 191 2.43 6.35 1.90
CA THR A 191 1.37 7.27 1.45
C THR A 191 1.04 8.27 2.55
N LEU A 192 1.25 9.55 2.27
CA LEU A 192 0.93 10.67 3.14
C LEU A 192 -0.18 11.49 2.50
N ARG A 193 -1.24 11.80 3.25
CA ARG A 193 -2.45 12.40 2.70
C ARG A 193 -2.91 13.61 3.50
N TRP A 194 -3.31 14.64 2.76
CA TRP A 194 -3.97 15.84 3.28
C TRP A 194 -5.25 16.11 2.46
N PRO A 195 -6.33 15.35 2.74
CA PRO A 195 -7.56 15.41 1.93
C PRO A 195 -8.21 16.78 1.88
N GLU A 196 -8.14 17.55 2.98
CA GLU A 196 -8.66 18.92 3.07
C GLU A 196 -7.97 19.87 2.10
N GLU A 197 -6.74 19.58 1.73
CA GLU A 197 -5.94 20.34 0.77
C GLU A 197 -5.86 19.64 -0.60
N ARG A 198 -6.45 18.47 -0.72
CA ARG A 198 -6.44 17.60 -1.92
C ARG A 198 -5.01 17.26 -2.39
N VAL A 199 -4.13 16.98 -1.43
CA VAL A 199 -2.72 16.63 -1.69
C VAL A 199 -2.42 15.23 -1.17
N THR A 200 -1.76 14.44 -2.01
CA THR A 200 -1.16 13.14 -1.65
C THR A 200 0.31 13.15 -2.03
N LEU A 201 1.16 12.78 -1.08
CA LEU A 201 2.57 12.49 -1.30
C LEU A 201 2.80 11.00 -1.15
N THR A 202 3.28 10.35 -2.21
CA THR A 202 3.79 8.98 -2.15
C THR A 202 5.30 9.02 -2.10
N LEU A 203 5.88 8.81 -0.92
CA LEU A 203 7.32 8.63 -0.76
C LEU A 203 7.69 7.18 -1.01
N ILE A 204 8.70 6.94 -1.83
CA ILE A 204 9.20 5.60 -2.09
C ILE A 204 10.66 5.56 -1.63
N PHE A 205 10.88 4.92 -0.49
CA PHE A 205 12.22 4.71 0.03
C PHE A 205 12.83 3.48 -0.61
N ASP A 206 13.49 3.68 -1.74
CA ASP A 206 14.17 2.63 -2.51
C ASP A 206 15.12 3.22 -3.55
N ASP A 207 15.92 2.37 -4.16
CA ASP A 207 16.68 2.72 -5.36
C ASP A 207 15.71 2.99 -6.53
N VAL A 208 15.99 4.03 -7.32
CA VAL A 208 15.16 4.44 -8.46
C VAL A 208 14.94 3.32 -9.48
N HIS A 209 15.92 2.42 -9.64
CA HIS A 209 15.84 1.27 -10.55
C HIS A 209 14.96 0.14 -10.03
N GLN A 210 14.67 0.12 -8.72
CA GLN A 210 13.71 -0.81 -8.12
C GLN A 210 12.31 -0.17 -8.02
N ALA A 211 12.25 1.12 -7.72
CA ALA A 211 11.00 1.83 -7.53
C ALA A 211 10.23 2.10 -8.82
N LEU A 212 10.90 2.60 -9.87
CA LEU A 212 10.22 2.97 -11.11
C LEU A 212 9.50 1.81 -11.81
N PRO A 213 10.02 0.57 -11.89
CA PRO A 213 9.30 -0.57 -12.43
C PRO A 213 7.96 -0.85 -11.75
N GLU A 214 7.84 -0.52 -10.46
CA GLU A 214 6.63 -0.69 -9.66
C GLU A 214 5.60 0.43 -9.84
N LEU A 215 5.95 1.51 -10.54
CA LEU A 215 5.05 2.63 -10.83
C LEU A 215 4.34 2.48 -12.17
N LYS A 216 3.12 2.99 -12.24
CA LYS A 216 2.35 3.16 -13.48
C LYS A 216 2.11 4.62 -13.81
N GLY A 217 1.98 4.88 -15.11
CA GLY A 217 1.43 6.14 -15.57
C GLY A 217 -0.11 6.22 -15.44
N PRO A 218 -0.68 7.33 -15.80
CA PRO A 218 -0.03 8.47 -16.44
C PRO A 218 0.75 9.36 -15.49
N VAL A 219 1.67 10.15 -16.04
CA VAL A 219 2.40 11.23 -15.38
C VAL A 219 2.14 12.53 -16.16
N ASP A 220 2.03 13.64 -15.44
CA ASP A 220 1.84 14.96 -16.06
C ASP A 220 3.15 15.77 -16.09
N ALA A 221 3.98 15.65 -15.05
CA ALA A 221 5.29 16.31 -14.99
C ALA A 221 6.35 15.43 -14.32
N TRP A 222 7.55 15.46 -14.85
CA TRP A 222 8.75 14.87 -14.26
C TRP A 222 9.63 15.97 -13.65
N PHE A 223 9.96 15.79 -12.38
CA PHE A 223 10.99 16.54 -11.68
C PHE A 223 12.21 15.62 -11.56
N LEU A 224 13.17 15.75 -12.48
CA LEU A 224 14.36 14.91 -12.44
C LEU A 224 15.43 15.61 -11.62
N ASP A 225 15.36 15.36 -10.32
CA ASP A 225 16.27 15.88 -9.31
C ASP A 225 17.14 14.75 -8.74
N GLY A 226 18.09 15.11 -7.87
CA GLY A 226 19.09 14.24 -7.27
C GLY A 226 20.50 14.78 -7.50
N PHE A 227 21.51 14.08 -6.98
CA PHE A 227 22.90 14.50 -7.10
C PHE A 227 23.37 14.56 -8.56
N ALA A 228 24.31 15.49 -8.83
CA ALA A 228 24.80 15.76 -10.19
C ALA A 228 25.23 14.47 -10.91
N PRO A 229 25.02 14.36 -12.25
CA PRO A 229 25.38 13.14 -13.00
C PRO A 229 26.84 12.74 -12.90
N SER A 230 27.75 13.69 -12.61
CA SER A 230 29.16 13.42 -12.36
C SER A 230 29.44 12.86 -10.97
N LYS A 231 28.56 13.11 -10.01
CA LYS A 231 28.67 12.67 -8.61
C LYS A 231 27.89 11.35 -8.38
N ASN A 232 26.77 11.17 -9.08
CA ASN A 232 25.91 9.97 -8.99
C ASN A 232 25.60 9.40 -10.39
N PRO A 233 26.59 8.91 -11.16
CA PRO A 233 26.36 8.40 -12.52
C PRO A 233 25.46 7.15 -12.55
N ALA A 234 25.41 6.37 -11.47
CA ALA A 234 24.59 5.17 -11.38
C ALA A 234 23.10 5.48 -11.53
N MET A 235 22.62 6.58 -10.96
CA MET A 235 21.23 7.02 -11.09
C MET A 235 20.87 7.36 -12.54
N TRP A 236 21.74 8.10 -13.26
CA TRP A 236 21.46 8.64 -14.60
C TRP A 236 21.75 7.64 -15.72
N SER A 237 21.17 6.46 -15.65
CA SER A 237 21.41 5.31 -16.53
C SER A 237 20.37 5.18 -17.65
N ASP A 238 20.66 4.36 -18.65
CA ASP A 238 19.72 4.02 -19.71
C ASP A 238 18.48 3.31 -19.16
N ALA A 239 18.60 2.58 -18.05
CA ALA A 239 17.48 1.96 -17.36
C ALA A 239 16.51 3.00 -16.82
N LEU A 240 16.99 4.08 -16.17
CA LEU A 240 16.16 5.21 -15.75
C LEU A 240 15.36 5.78 -16.93
N PHE A 241 16.01 6.09 -18.04
CA PHE A 241 15.34 6.70 -19.19
C PHE A 241 14.36 5.75 -19.88
N SER A 242 14.59 4.44 -19.81
CA SER A 242 13.67 3.43 -20.30
C SER A 242 12.37 3.40 -19.47
N GLU A 243 12.47 3.52 -18.15
CA GLU A 243 11.32 3.60 -17.25
C GLU A 243 10.55 4.93 -17.41
N ILE A 244 11.25 6.04 -17.52
CA ILE A 244 10.65 7.35 -17.84
C ILE A 244 9.83 7.25 -19.14
N ARG A 245 10.38 6.60 -20.18
CA ARG A 245 9.66 6.33 -21.43
C ARG A 245 8.43 5.47 -21.19
N ARG A 246 8.55 4.37 -20.43
CA ARG A 246 7.45 3.44 -20.16
C ARG A 246 6.27 4.12 -19.48
N ILE A 247 6.54 4.91 -18.44
CA ILE A 247 5.53 5.62 -17.64
C ILE A 247 4.89 6.76 -18.46
N SER A 248 5.67 7.46 -19.30
CA SER A 248 5.18 8.59 -20.12
C SER A 248 4.42 8.18 -21.38
N ARG A 249 4.47 6.91 -21.79
CA ARG A 249 4.03 6.43 -23.11
C ARG A 249 2.54 6.57 -23.43
N ASN A 250 1.71 6.62 -22.40
CA ASN A 250 0.27 6.74 -22.54
C ASN A 250 -0.21 8.03 -21.85
N PRO A 251 0.15 9.20 -22.42
CA PRO A 251 -0.30 10.44 -21.85
C PRO A 251 -1.83 10.51 -21.90
N ARG A 252 -2.39 11.28 -21.00
CA ARG A 252 -3.80 11.68 -21.15
C ARG A 252 -3.97 12.50 -22.42
N ALA A 253 -5.14 12.40 -23.03
CA ALA A 253 -5.41 13.16 -24.25
C ALA A 253 -5.33 14.68 -24.03
N ASP A 254 -5.65 15.13 -22.83
CA ASP A 254 -5.68 16.53 -22.39
C ASP A 254 -4.35 17.03 -21.82
N ARG A 255 -3.42 16.13 -21.44
CA ARG A 255 -2.18 16.51 -20.78
C ARG A 255 -0.96 15.73 -21.29
N ILE A 256 -0.08 16.44 -21.97
CA ILE A 256 1.20 15.90 -22.44
C ILE A 256 2.25 16.01 -21.32
N PRO A 257 2.94 14.92 -20.97
CA PRO A 257 4.01 14.93 -19.96
C PRO A 257 5.09 15.96 -20.27
N THR A 258 5.54 16.67 -19.24
CA THR A 258 6.70 17.55 -19.30
C THR A 258 7.82 17.03 -18.44
N VAL A 259 9.02 17.52 -18.63
CA VAL A 259 10.21 17.18 -17.84
C VAL A 259 11.09 18.41 -17.65
N ALA A 260 11.61 18.58 -16.45
CA ALA A 260 12.63 19.57 -16.16
C ALA A 260 13.70 18.97 -15.24
N THR A 261 14.94 19.43 -15.39
CA THR A 261 16.08 19.05 -14.55
C THR A 261 17.11 20.16 -14.52
N PHE A 262 17.77 20.32 -13.39
CA PHE A 262 18.79 21.35 -13.15
C PHE A 262 20.05 21.20 -14.01
N THR A 263 20.27 20.03 -14.64
CA THR A 263 21.50 19.72 -15.38
C THR A 263 21.34 19.83 -16.89
N ALA A 264 22.40 20.22 -17.60
CA ALA A 264 22.49 20.19 -19.06
C ALA A 264 23.41 19.07 -19.59
N ALA A 265 23.74 18.07 -18.73
CA ALA A 265 24.65 16.99 -19.06
C ALA A 265 24.23 16.23 -20.34
N GLY A 266 25.22 15.92 -21.18
CA GLY A 266 24.99 15.27 -22.48
C GLY A 266 24.33 13.90 -22.37
N ILE A 267 24.65 13.12 -21.34
CA ILE A 267 24.02 11.82 -21.07
C ILE A 267 22.52 11.98 -20.79
N VAL A 268 22.14 12.93 -19.93
CA VAL A 268 20.75 13.21 -19.58
C VAL A 268 19.97 13.70 -20.81
N ARG A 269 20.55 14.63 -21.59
CA ARG A 269 19.91 15.10 -22.82
C ARG A 269 19.65 14.00 -23.83
N ARG A 270 20.63 13.11 -24.05
CA ARG A 270 20.47 11.97 -24.98
C ARG A 270 19.46 10.97 -24.45
N GLY A 271 19.53 10.64 -23.15
CA GLY A 271 18.59 9.72 -22.50
C GLY A 271 17.14 10.20 -22.61
N LEU A 272 16.85 11.46 -22.29
CA LEU A 272 15.50 12.04 -22.39
C LEU A 272 14.99 12.10 -23.83
N LYS A 273 15.86 12.42 -24.82
CA LYS A 273 15.48 12.33 -26.24
C LYS A 273 15.16 10.90 -26.63
N GLY A 274 15.95 9.91 -26.19
CA GLY A 274 15.68 8.49 -26.38
C GLY A 274 14.39 8.02 -25.70
N ALA A 275 14.02 8.63 -24.57
CA ALA A 275 12.75 8.42 -23.88
C ALA A 275 11.54 9.01 -24.60
N GLY A 276 11.74 9.83 -25.64
CA GLY A 276 10.67 10.37 -26.47
C GLY A 276 10.29 11.83 -26.14
N PHE A 277 11.15 12.56 -25.44
CA PHE A 277 10.91 13.97 -25.17
C PHE A 277 11.61 14.89 -26.18
N ASN A 278 10.92 15.94 -26.60
CA ASN A 278 11.53 17.08 -27.30
C ASN A 278 12.24 17.96 -26.27
N ILE A 279 13.57 17.84 -26.16
CA ILE A 279 14.39 18.48 -25.14
C ILE A 279 15.09 19.70 -25.70
N SER A 280 14.95 20.83 -24.99
CA SER A 280 15.63 22.06 -25.21
C SER A 280 16.60 22.38 -24.06
N LYS A 281 17.70 23.07 -24.38
CA LYS A 281 18.50 23.75 -23.38
C LYS A 281 17.86 25.11 -23.12
N VAL A 282 17.62 25.41 -21.86
CA VAL A 282 17.10 26.71 -21.40
C VAL A 282 18.09 27.32 -20.43
N PRO A 283 18.02 28.63 -20.14
CA PRO A 283 18.90 29.26 -19.14
C PRO A 283 18.84 28.52 -17.82
N GLY A 284 19.98 28.28 -17.19
CA GLY A 284 20.06 27.68 -15.87
C GLY A 284 19.75 28.69 -14.77
N PHE A 285 19.65 28.22 -13.52
CA PHE A 285 19.47 29.08 -12.35
C PHE A 285 20.83 29.46 -11.73
N GLY A 286 20.93 30.67 -11.21
CA GLY A 286 22.12 31.16 -10.54
C GLY A 286 23.35 31.11 -11.46
N ARG A 287 24.40 30.43 -11.03
CA ARG A 287 25.66 30.27 -11.78
C ARG A 287 25.59 29.22 -12.89
N LYS A 288 24.52 28.40 -12.95
CA LYS A 288 24.35 27.37 -13.97
C LYS A 288 23.98 28.03 -15.30
N ARG A 289 24.83 27.87 -16.34
CA ARG A 289 24.60 28.47 -17.65
C ARG A 289 23.35 27.93 -18.35
N GLU A 290 23.12 26.62 -18.27
CA GLU A 290 22.08 25.93 -19.00
C GLU A 290 21.49 24.78 -18.15
N MET A 291 20.23 24.50 -18.35
CA MET A 291 19.50 23.35 -17.85
C MET A 291 18.67 22.71 -18.97
N LEU A 292 17.98 21.57 -18.69
CA LEU A 292 17.14 20.89 -19.66
C LEU A 292 15.66 20.96 -19.26
N ALA A 293 14.83 21.28 -20.24
CA ALA A 293 13.38 21.16 -20.13
C ALA A 293 12.80 20.62 -21.45
N GLY A 294 11.63 20.00 -21.38
CA GLY A 294 11.00 19.45 -22.57
C GLY A 294 9.60 18.88 -22.36
N ARG A 295 9.01 18.50 -23.49
CA ARG A 295 7.67 17.89 -23.54
C ARG A 295 7.74 16.57 -24.29
N TYR A 296 6.91 15.60 -23.87
CA TYR A 296 6.82 14.33 -24.56
C TYR A 296 6.29 14.52 -25.98
N ALA A 297 6.96 13.90 -26.94
CA ALA A 297 6.69 14.14 -28.37
C ALA A 297 5.57 13.24 -28.93
N ALA A 298 5.32 12.09 -28.29
CA ALA A 298 4.35 11.13 -28.81
C ALA A 298 2.91 11.51 -28.43
N THR A 299 2.01 11.36 -29.38
CA THR A 299 0.56 11.44 -29.15
C THR A 299 0.07 10.17 -28.44
N ALA A 300 -1.04 10.27 -27.72
CA ALA A 300 -1.71 9.11 -27.13
C ALA A 300 -1.95 8.04 -28.20
N GLY A 301 -1.38 6.87 -28.04
CA GLY A 301 -1.58 5.76 -28.96
C GLY A 301 -2.98 5.17 -28.84
N PRO A 302 -3.46 4.46 -29.88
CA PRO A 302 -4.77 3.80 -29.82
C PRO A 302 -4.80 2.76 -28.70
N GLU A 303 -5.98 2.40 -28.21
CA GLU A 303 -6.20 1.46 -27.10
C GLU A 303 -5.44 0.14 -27.25
N LYS A 304 -5.29 -0.37 -28.45
CA LYS A 304 -4.48 -1.55 -28.77
C LYS A 304 -3.00 -1.40 -28.35
N SER A 305 -2.46 -0.19 -28.35
CA SER A 305 -1.11 0.09 -27.89
C SER A 305 -0.95 -0.07 -26.37
N ARG A 306 -1.99 0.18 -25.59
CA ARG A 306 -1.98 0.00 -24.13
C ARG A 306 -1.85 -1.47 -23.74
N LEU A 307 -2.60 -2.36 -24.43
CA LEU A 307 -2.54 -3.81 -24.22
C LEU A 307 -1.17 -4.44 -24.54
N HIS A 308 -0.35 -3.79 -25.39
CA HIS A 308 1.01 -4.24 -25.64
C HIS A 308 2.00 -3.89 -24.52
N ASN A 309 1.71 -2.84 -23.77
CA ASN A 309 2.62 -2.28 -22.79
C ASN A 309 2.29 -2.68 -21.33
N HIS A 310 1.08 -3.19 -21.10
CA HIS A 310 0.59 -3.58 -19.77
C HIS A 310 0.00 -4.99 -19.81
N LEU A 311 0.02 -5.65 -18.66
CA LEU A 311 -0.77 -6.87 -18.50
C LEU A 311 -2.28 -6.50 -18.51
N PRO A 312 -3.15 -7.33 -19.09
CA PRO A 312 -4.57 -7.00 -19.22
C PRO A 312 -5.23 -6.58 -17.89
N TRP A 313 -4.93 -7.28 -16.80
CA TRP A 313 -5.47 -7.00 -15.45
C TRP A 313 -4.91 -5.74 -14.79
N GLN A 314 -3.93 -5.10 -15.41
CA GLN A 314 -3.38 -3.83 -14.99
C GLN A 314 -4.07 -2.63 -15.66
N LEU A 315 -4.98 -2.87 -16.57
CA LEU A 315 -5.82 -1.85 -17.21
C LEU A 315 -7.20 -1.89 -16.58
N PHE A 316 -7.46 -0.95 -15.68
CA PHE A 316 -8.71 -0.87 -14.93
C PHE A 316 -9.89 -0.38 -15.80
N PRO A 317 -11.15 -0.54 -15.32
CA PRO A 317 -12.31 0.09 -15.95
C PRO A 317 -12.13 1.59 -16.17
N ALA A 318 -12.94 2.18 -17.03
CA ALA A 318 -12.91 3.63 -17.26
C ALA A 318 -13.18 4.37 -15.94
N PRO A 319 -12.45 5.47 -15.67
CA PRO A 319 -12.67 6.26 -14.46
C PRO A 319 -14.11 6.81 -14.39
N LEU A 320 -14.63 6.90 -13.18
CA LEU A 320 -15.89 7.58 -12.91
C LEU A 320 -15.69 9.10 -12.94
N LYS A 321 -16.78 9.81 -13.27
CA LYS A 321 -16.80 11.28 -13.20
C LYS A 321 -16.97 11.73 -11.75
N ASN A 322 -16.47 12.92 -11.42
CA ASN A 322 -16.74 13.56 -10.15
C ASN A 322 -18.25 13.67 -9.89
N ALA A 323 -18.67 13.64 -8.64
CA ALA A 323 -20.06 13.64 -8.20
C ALA A 323 -20.90 12.44 -8.68
N SER A 324 -20.28 11.37 -9.22
CA SER A 324 -21.00 10.13 -9.50
C SER A 324 -21.52 9.51 -8.20
N LYS A 325 -22.71 8.91 -8.28
CA LYS A 325 -23.30 8.16 -7.16
C LYS A 325 -22.65 6.79 -7.05
N VAL A 326 -22.11 6.47 -5.90
CA VAL A 326 -21.52 5.17 -5.62
C VAL A 326 -22.21 4.53 -4.42
N ILE A 327 -22.60 3.28 -4.55
CA ILE A 327 -23.13 2.49 -3.44
C ILE A 327 -21.99 1.66 -2.83
N VAL A 328 -21.93 1.63 -1.50
CA VAL A 328 -21.06 0.73 -0.76
C VAL A 328 -21.94 -0.23 0.04
N ALA A 329 -21.82 -1.52 -0.22
CA ALA A 329 -22.57 -2.57 0.44
C ALA A 329 -21.77 -3.10 1.63
N GLY A 330 -22.28 -2.92 2.86
CA GLY A 330 -21.64 -3.31 4.12
C GLY A 330 -21.00 -2.13 4.85
N ALA A 331 -21.40 -1.88 6.11
CA ALA A 331 -20.93 -0.78 6.95
C ALA A 331 -19.94 -1.24 8.05
N GLY A 332 -19.13 -2.27 7.78
CA GLY A 332 -17.94 -2.61 8.58
C GLY A 332 -16.73 -1.75 8.22
N LEU A 333 -15.56 -2.04 8.79
CA LEU A 333 -14.31 -1.32 8.53
C LEU A 333 -14.03 -1.15 7.02
N ALA A 334 -14.14 -2.21 6.23
CA ALA A 334 -13.89 -2.16 4.79
C ALA A 334 -14.83 -1.21 4.05
N GLY A 335 -16.14 -1.25 4.38
CA GLY A 335 -17.11 -0.37 3.75
C GLY A 335 -16.98 1.07 4.21
N CYS A 336 -16.80 1.33 5.51
CA CYS A 336 -16.67 2.69 6.04
C CYS A 336 -15.42 3.40 5.56
N THR A 337 -14.25 2.69 5.50
CA THR A 337 -13.02 3.27 4.92
C THR A 337 -13.18 3.55 3.43
N THR A 338 -13.85 2.64 2.69
CA THR A 338 -14.12 2.83 1.26
C THR A 338 -15.07 4.01 1.02
N ALA A 339 -16.15 4.11 1.79
CA ALA A 339 -17.09 5.22 1.68
C ALA A 339 -16.39 6.57 1.94
N ARG A 340 -15.52 6.63 2.97
CA ARG A 340 -14.74 7.83 3.27
C ARG A 340 -13.76 8.19 2.16
N ALA A 341 -12.98 7.24 1.66
CA ALA A 341 -12.00 7.47 0.59
C ALA A 341 -12.66 7.98 -0.72
N LEU A 342 -13.86 7.48 -1.02
CA LEU A 342 -14.65 7.92 -2.17
C LEU A 342 -15.26 9.31 -1.95
N ALA A 343 -15.85 9.57 -0.77
CA ALA A 343 -16.46 10.86 -0.46
C ALA A 343 -15.43 12.00 -0.47
N GLU A 344 -14.23 11.78 0.08
CA GLU A 344 -13.12 12.74 0.01
C GLU A 344 -12.69 13.08 -1.42
N ARG A 345 -13.00 12.22 -2.40
CA ARG A 345 -12.79 12.46 -3.82
C ARG A 345 -14.02 13.06 -4.54
N GLY A 346 -15.04 13.47 -3.78
CA GLY A 346 -16.22 14.15 -4.28
C GLY A 346 -17.30 13.24 -4.87
N PHE A 347 -17.27 11.93 -4.57
CA PHE A 347 -18.37 11.03 -4.90
C PHE A 347 -19.52 11.16 -3.89
N GLN A 348 -20.76 11.02 -4.39
CA GLN A 348 -21.95 10.89 -3.55
C GLN A 348 -22.10 9.43 -3.14
N VAL A 349 -21.85 9.10 -1.88
CA VAL A 349 -21.79 7.72 -1.40
C VAL A 349 -23.04 7.36 -0.61
N THR A 350 -23.70 6.25 -1.02
CA THR A 350 -24.73 5.61 -0.24
C THR A 350 -24.18 4.34 0.39
N LEU A 351 -24.07 4.31 1.71
CA LEU A 351 -23.59 3.17 2.47
C LEU A 351 -24.80 2.34 2.94
N CYS A 352 -24.91 1.09 2.49
CA CYS A 352 -26.02 0.18 2.78
C CYS A 352 -25.58 -0.96 3.69
N ASP A 353 -26.28 -1.15 4.81
CA ASP A 353 -26.07 -2.29 5.72
C ASP A 353 -27.35 -2.60 6.49
N PRO A 354 -27.85 -3.87 6.54
CA PRO A 354 -29.09 -4.21 7.23
C PRO A 354 -29.02 -4.06 8.75
N GLN A 355 -27.82 -4.12 9.33
CA GLN A 355 -27.60 -4.01 10.77
C GLN A 355 -27.06 -2.64 11.20
N GLY A 356 -26.71 -1.77 10.22
CA GLY A 356 -26.08 -0.48 10.48
C GLY A 356 -24.57 -0.59 10.74
N ILE A 357 -23.97 0.51 11.22
CA ILE A 357 -22.52 0.68 11.32
C ILE A 357 -21.89 -0.32 12.28
N ALA A 358 -20.90 -1.06 11.82
CA ALA A 358 -19.99 -1.91 12.60
C ALA A 358 -20.66 -3.01 13.45
N ASN A 359 -21.83 -3.48 13.09
CA ASN A 359 -22.53 -4.52 13.86
C ASN A 359 -22.06 -5.96 13.57
N GLY A 360 -21.32 -6.19 12.47
CA GLY A 360 -20.65 -7.44 12.16
C GLY A 360 -19.32 -7.62 12.90
N ALA A 361 -18.30 -8.20 12.27
CA ALA A 361 -16.96 -8.43 12.83
C ALA A 361 -16.26 -7.15 13.32
N SER A 362 -16.65 -6.01 12.81
CA SER A 362 -16.09 -4.69 13.18
C SER A 362 -16.67 -4.09 14.48
N GLY A 363 -17.57 -4.80 15.18
CA GLY A 363 -18.22 -4.29 16.39
C GLY A 363 -17.48 -4.60 17.71
N ASN A 364 -16.22 -5.02 17.67
CA ASN A 364 -15.44 -5.26 18.88
C ASN A 364 -15.24 -3.94 19.64
N PRO A 365 -15.31 -3.94 21.00
CA PRO A 365 -15.07 -2.75 21.80
C PRO A 365 -13.68 -2.17 21.61
N GLN A 366 -12.68 -3.04 21.51
CA GLN A 366 -11.29 -2.72 21.30
C GLN A 366 -10.69 -3.72 20.29
N GLY A 367 -9.90 -3.24 19.35
CA GLY A 367 -9.13 -4.05 18.42
C GLY A 367 -7.68 -3.59 18.41
N GLY A 368 -6.74 -4.52 18.43
CA GLY A 368 -5.32 -4.19 18.33
C GLY A 368 -4.99 -3.69 16.92
N LEU A 369 -4.39 -2.51 16.83
CA LEU A 369 -3.85 -1.96 15.58
C LEU A 369 -2.36 -2.32 15.48
N TYR A 370 -2.08 -3.46 14.90
CA TYR A 370 -0.72 -3.96 14.67
C TYR A 370 -0.70 -4.95 13.50
N ILE A 371 0.51 -5.35 13.10
CA ILE A 371 0.72 -6.33 12.04
C ILE A 371 1.56 -7.51 12.53
N LYS A 372 1.44 -8.65 11.86
CA LYS A 372 2.34 -9.79 12.05
C LYS A 372 3.38 -9.75 10.94
N LEU A 373 4.64 -9.59 11.32
CA LEU A 373 5.77 -9.54 10.41
C LEU A 373 6.22 -10.96 10.08
N ALA A 374 6.45 -11.25 8.80
CA ALA A 374 7.01 -12.52 8.35
C ALA A 374 8.54 -12.45 8.43
N ALA A 375 9.18 -13.49 8.97
CA ALA A 375 10.64 -13.61 8.96
C ALA A 375 11.19 -14.08 7.61
N ASP A 376 10.40 -14.82 6.85
CA ASP A 376 10.78 -15.40 5.57
C ASP A 376 10.09 -14.70 4.39
N ASP A 377 10.65 -14.87 3.18
CA ASP A 377 10.43 -14.13 1.93
C ASP A 377 9.02 -14.14 1.32
N GLN A 378 8.02 -13.82 2.10
CA GLN A 378 6.77 -13.32 1.51
C GLN A 378 6.85 -11.80 1.35
N ALA A 379 7.79 -11.32 0.53
CA ALA A 379 8.05 -9.90 0.35
C ALA A 379 6.77 -9.09 0.12
N THR A 380 5.91 -9.54 -0.79
CA THR A 380 4.64 -8.87 -1.12
C THR A 380 3.68 -8.77 0.08
N HIS A 381 3.57 -9.79 0.94
CA HIS A 381 2.75 -9.73 2.15
C HIS A 381 3.32 -8.73 3.15
N SER A 382 4.63 -8.79 3.36
CA SER A 382 5.33 -7.86 4.26
C SER A 382 5.22 -6.42 3.78
N ASP A 383 5.37 -6.18 2.47
CA ASP A 383 5.25 -4.87 1.85
C ASP A 383 3.83 -4.32 1.99
N PHE A 384 2.81 -5.14 1.69
CA PHE A 384 1.43 -4.73 1.88
C PHE A 384 1.13 -4.36 3.33
N TYR A 385 1.44 -5.23 4.29
CA TYR A 385 1.08 -4.98 5.68
C TYR A 385 1.86 -3.83 6.31
N ARG A 386 3.12 -3.60 5.92
CA ARG A 386 3.87 -2.41 6.36
C ARG A 386 3.23 -1.12 5.88
N GLN A 387 2.96 -1.02 4.57
CA GLN A 387 2.30 0.15 3.98
C GLN A 387 0.92 0.39 4.62
N ALA A 388 0.12 -0.67 4.71
CA ALA A 388 -1.23 -0.61 5.25
C ALA A 388 -1.25 -0.17 6.72
N TYR A 389 -0.32 -0.68 7.53
CA TYR A 389 -0.19 -0.33 8.95
C TYR A 389 0.22 1.13 9.15
N LEU A 390 1.24 1.59 8.42
CA LEU A 390 1.72 2.98 8.53
C LEU A 390 0.63 3.98 8.10
N LEU A 391 -0.10 3.67 7.02
CA LEU A 391 -1.25 4.47 6.60
C LEU A 391 -2.36 4.43 7.65
N ALA A 392 -2.68 3.25 8.20
CA ALA A 392 -3.75 3.10 9.18
C ALA A 392 -3.50 3.87 10.47
N LEU A 393 -2.25 3.94 10.96
CA LEU A 393 -1.88 4.77 12.10
C LEU A 393 -2.24 6.24 11.85
N LYS A 394 -1.86 6.78 10.70
CA LYS A 394 -2.16 8.17 10.33
C LYS A 394 -3.65 8.42 10.10
N GLU A 395 -4.36 7.48 9.48
CA GLU A 395 -5.80 7.61 9.27
C GLU A 395 -6.59 7.55 10.59
N VAL A 396 -6.21 6.69 11.53
CA VAL A 396 -6.84 6.64 12.85
C VAL A 396 -6.63 7.96 13.58
N GLU A 397 -5.40 8.48 13.61
CA GLU A 397 -5.08 9.78 14.22
C GLU A 397 -5.83 10.92 13.53
N ARG A 398 -5.89 10.95 12.22
CA ARG A 398 -6.59 11.98 11.44
C ARG A 398 -8.10 11.99 11.70
N ILE A 399 -8.71 10.82 11.79
CA ILE A 399 -10.17 10.67 11.93
C ILE A 399 -10.65 10.77 13.37
N LEU A 400 -9.91 10.24 14.35
CA LEU A 400 -10.29 10.21 15.76
C LEU A 400 -9.59 11.29 16.59
N GLY A 401 -8.66 12.04 16.00
CA GLY A 401 -7.82 13.01 16.69
C GLY A 401 -6.60 12.38 17.35
N ALA A 402 -5.73 13.22 17.93
CA ALA A 402 -4.53 12.77 18.61
C ALA A 402 -4.85 11.83 19.80
N PRO A 403 -4.00 10.83 20.08
CA PRO A 403 -4.20 9.94 21.22
C PRO A 403 -4.09 10.72 22.53
N ALA A 404 -5.02 10.48 23.43
CA ALA A 404 -5.00 11.07 24.77
C ALA A 404 -5.13 9.96 25.83
N GLU A 405 -4.50 10.14 27.00
CA GLU A 405 -4.48 9.12 28.07
C GLU A 405 -5.87 8.62 28.48
N ASN A 406 -6.88 9.49 28.44
CA ASN A 406 -8.26 9.15 28.79
C ASN A 406 -9.16 8.92 27.57
N ASN A 407 -8.57 8.72 26.37
CA ASN A 407 -9.35 8.50 25.18
C ASN A 407 -10.00 7.10 25.22
N LYS A 408 -11.33 7.07 25.06
CA LYS A 408 -12.12 5.84 25.10
C LYS A 408 -12.32 5.21 23.72
N THR A 409 -11.86 5.86 22.66
CA THR A 409 -12.04 5.43 21.28
C THR A 409 -10.78 4.80 20.70
N TRP A 410 -9.60 5.29 21.09
CA TRP A 410 -8.32 4.71 20.71
C TRP A 410 -7.15 5.21 21.58
N ASN A 411 -6.06 4.43 21.63
CA ASN A 411 -4.86 4.82 22.36
C ASN A 411 -3.63 4.20 21.69
N ALA A 412 -2.62 5.03 21.41
CA ALA A 412 -1.30 4.61 20.90
C ALA A 412 -0.40 4.17 22.06
N CYS A 413 -0.88 3.25 22.88
CA CYS A 413 -0.17 2.73 24.06
C CYS A 413 0.90 1.68 23.78
N GLY A 414 1.19 1.43 22.51
CA GLY A 414 2.06 0.36 22.07
C GLY A 414 1.36 -1.00 21.99
N VAL A 415 2.01 -1.92 21.27
CA VAL A 415 1.62 -3.34 21.22
C VAL A 415 2.85 -4.19 21.47
N LEU A 416 2.81 -5.03 22.48
CA LEU A 416 3.83 -6.05 22.75
C LEU A 416 3.35 -7.40 22.22
N GLN A 417 4.01 -7.90 21.19
CA GLN A 417 3.75 -9.19 20.58
C GLN A 417 4.67 -10.25 21.18
N LEU A 418 4.19 -10.93 22.22
CA LEU A 418 4.95 -11.92 22.97
C LEU A 418 5.24 -13.17 22.13
N ALA A 419 6.39 -13.78 22.37
CA ALA A 419 6.77 -15.07 21.83
C ALA A 419 6.18 -16.19 22.71
N TYR A 420 4.98 -16.66 22.38
CA TYR A 420 4.28 -17.72 23.10
C TYR A 420 4.86 -19.13 22.89
N SER A 421 5.94 -19.27 22.14
CA SER A 421 6.66 -20.52 21.91
C SER A 421 8.11 -20.23 21.48
N ALA A 422 9.02 -21.19 21.72
CA ALA A 422 10.40 -21.08 21.26
C ALA A 422 10.53 -20.86 19.73
N LYS A 423 9.63 -21.45 18.95
CA LYS A 423 9.59 -21.23 17.49
C LYS A 423 9.23 -19.79 17.14
N GLU A 424 8.29 -19.19 17.85
CA GLU A 424 7.91 -17.79 17.64
C GLU A 424 9.02 -16.84 18.08
N GLU A 425 9.73 -17.14 19.18
CA GLU A 425 10.88 -16.37 19.66
C GLU A 425 11.99 -16.33 18.59
N VAL A 426 12.38 -17.51 18.08
CA VAL A 426 13.37 -17.62 17.00
C VAL A 426 12.92 -16.85 15.74
N ARG A 427 11.65 -16.93 15.40
CA ARG A 427 11.10 -16.21 14.24
C ARG A 427 11.19 -14.69 14.41
N GLN A 428 10.85 -14.19 15.60
CA GLN A 428 10.90 -12.75 15.91
C GLN A 428 12.33 -12.23 15.91
N GLN A 429 13.26 -12.96 16.56
CA GLN A 429 14.67 -12.60 16.57
C GLN A 429 15.27 -12.58 15.17
N ARG A 430 15.00 -13.63 14.37
CA ARG A 430 15.46 -13.68 12.97
C ARG A 430 14.91 -12.52 12.13
N PHE A 431 13.67 -12.09 12.39
CA PHE A 431 13.12 -10.91 11.72
C PHE A 431 13.94 -9.65 12.03
N ILE A 432 14.23 -9.40 13.29
CA ILE A 432 15.01 -8.23 13.72
C ILE A 432 16.45 -8.30 13.17
N GLU A 433 17.12 -9.45 13.28
CA GLU A 433 18.48 -9.64 12.78
C GLU A 433 18.58 -9.40 11.27
N ARG A 434 17.59 -9.90 10.52
CA ARG A 434 17.59 -9.81 9.06
C ARG A 434 17.22 -8.43 8.53
N HIS A 435 16.19 -7.81 9.12
CA HIS A 435 15.62 -6.57 8.57
C HIS A 435 16.08 -5.32 9.31
N GLN A 436 16.61 -5.44 10.52
CA GLN A 436 17.10 -4.35 11.39
C GLN A 436 16.22 -3.08 11.28
N PRO A 437 14.91 -3.19 11.51
CA PRO A 437 13.98 -2.09 11.32
C PRO A 437 14.28 -0.95 12.30
N PRO A 438 13.93 0.30 11.99
CA PRO A 438 13.99 1.39 12.94
C PRO A 438 13.20 1.06 14.22
N ALA A 439 13.78 1.35 15.38
CA ALA A 439 13.16 1.04 16.68
C ALA A 439 11.80 1.75 16.88
N GLU A 440 11.60 2.89 16.25
CA GLU A 440 10.32 3.61 16.24
C GLU A 440 9.20 2.85 15.48
N PHE A 441 9.56 1.94 14.59
CA PHE A 441 8.60 1.06 13.91
C PHE A 441 8.39 -0.24 14.69
N VAL A 442 9.46 -0.96 14.97
CA VAL A 442 9.43 -2.20 15.77
C VAL A 442 10.80 -2.51 16.37
N ALA A 443 10.82 -2.93 17.62
CA ALA A 443 12.00 -3.38 18.32
C ALA A 443 11.77 -4.73 19.02
N TYR A 444 12.82 -5.44 19.39
CA TYR A 444 12.72 -6.65 20.19
C TYR A 444 12.99 -6.33 21.67
N ASP A 445 12.03 -6.63 22.52
CA ASP A 445 12.16 -6.57 23.97
C ASP A 445 12.69 -7.91 24.48
N SER A 446 13.96 -7.93 24.91
CA SER A 446 14.65 -9.15 25.37
C SER A 446 14.19 -9.62 26.75
N GLU A 447 13.68 -8.71 27.60
CA GLU A 447 13.17 -9.04 28.92
C GLU A 447 11.80 -9.72 28.83
N LYS A 448 10.91 -9.14 28.03
CA LYS A 448 9.55 -9.65 27.81
C LYS A 448 9.47 -10.69 26.70
N LYS A 449 10.57 -10.91 25.96
CA LYS A 449 10.67 -11.84 24.82
C LYS A 449 9.58 -11.60 23.78
N GLY A 450 9.58 -10.42 23.16
CA GLY A 450 8.56 -10.05 22.21
C GLY A 450 8.94 -8.89 21.33
N LEU A 451 8.14 -8.66 20.27
CA LEU A 451 8.25 -7.48 19.42
C LEU A 451 7.39 -6.36 20.00
N ILE A 452 7.99 -5.21 20.25
CA ILE A 452 7.28 -3.99 20.63
C ILE A 452 7.06 -3.11 19.39
N PHE A 453 5.82 -2.68 19.16
CA PHE A 453 5.41 -1.70 18.15
C PHE A 453 5.04 -0.40 18.88
N PRO A 454 5.95 0.57 18.98
CA PRO A 454 5.74 1.73 19.87
C PRO A 454 4.57 2.62 19.46
N ALA A 455 4.39 2.83 18.15
CA ALA A 455 3.31 3.67 17.59
C ALA A 455 1.96 2.94 17.48
N ALA A 456 1.92 1.64 17.78
CA ALA A 456 0.72 0.82 17.77
C ALA A 456 -0.15 1.04 19.01
N GLY A 457 -1.27 0.31 19.08
CA GLY A 457 -2.14 0.38 20.25
C GLY A 457 -3.46 -0.31 19.98
N TRP A 458 -4.52 0.19 20.57
CA TRP A 458 -5.87 -0.29 20.32
C TRP A 458 -6.79 0.82 19.80
N VAL A 459 -7.77 0.43 19.02
CA VAL A 459 -8.82 1.28 18.45
C VAL A 459 -10.17 0.63 18.73
N SER A 460 -11.22 1.42 19.02
CA SER A 460 -12.60 0.97 18.92
C SER A 460 -13.01 0.97 17.45
N PRO A 461 -13.16 -0.21 16.80
CA PRO A 461 -13.50 -0.22 15.39
C PRO A 461 -14.86 0.40 15.09
N ALA A 462 -15.81 0.27 16.02
CA ALA A 462 -17.14 0.85 15.87
C ALA A 462 -17.12 2.38 15.91
N ASP A 463 -16.33 2.99 16.82
CA ASP A 463 -16.19 4.45 16.87
C ASP A 463 -15.42 4.98 15.67
N PHE A 464 -14.40 4.26 15.22
CA PHE A 464 -13.69 4.60 13.99
C PHE A 464 -14.60 4.55 12.77
N CYS A 465 -15.43 3.50 12.62
CA CYS A 465 -16.43 3.42 11.54
C CYS A 465 -17.43 4.59 11.61
N ARG A 466 -17.95 4.93 12.78
CA ARG A 466 -18.85 6.09 12.95
C ARG A 466 -18.21 7.40 12.55
N ALA A 467 -16.96 7.62 12.95
CA ALA A 467 -16.22 8.82 12.60
C ALA A 467 -15.89 8.90 11.08
N LEU A 468 -15.56 7.77 10.45
CA LEU A 468 -15.32 7.68 9.01
C LEU A 468 -16.56 8.08 8.19
N VAL A 469 -17.75 7.66 8.58
CA VAL A 469 -18.99 7.95 7.85
C VAL A 469 -19.58 9.32 8.18
N ASN A 470 -19.03 10.03 9.16
CA ASN A 470 -19.40 11.43 9.44
C ASN A 470 -18.80 12.37 8.39
N HIS A 471 -19.42 12.39 7.20
CA HIS A 471 -19.04 13.20 6.05
C HIS A 471 -20.30 13.62 5.29
N SER A 472 -20.33 14.84 4.76
CA SER A 472 -21.49 15.41 4.06
C SER A 472 -21.94 14.60 2.85
N ASP A 473 -21.02 13.94 2.17
CA ASP A 473 -21.25 13.17 0.95
C ASP A 473 -21.48 11.68 1.21
N ILE A 474 -21.66 11.27 2.48
CA ILE A 474 -21.99 9.89 2.85
C ILE A 474 -23.37 9.82 3.48
N GLN A 475 -24.26 9.04 2.87
CA GLN A 475 -25.58 8.72 3.41
C GLN A 475 -25.63 7.24 3.82
N LEU A 476 -25.98 6.96 5.06
CA LEU A 476 -26.26 5.60 5.54
C LEU A 476 -27.72 5.24 5.31
N ILE A 477 -27.98 4.06 4.73
CA ILE A 477 -29.32 3.48 4.59
C ILE A 477 -29.31 2.07 5.21
N THR A 478 -30.22 1.85 6.15
CA THR A 478 -30.41 0.50 6.75
C THR A 478 -31.27 -0.32 5.80
N THR A 479 -30.63 -1.13 4.97
CA THR A 479 -31.31 -1.96 3.94
C THR A 479 -30.41 -3.12 3.52
N THR A 480 -31.03 -4.18 2.99
CA THR A 480 -30.33 -5.36 2.43
C THR A 480 -30.30 -5.22 0.91
N ILE A 481 -29.11 -5.25 0.32
CA ILE A 481 -28.94 -5.33 -1.14
C ILE A 481 -29.15 -6.80 -1.55
N THR A 482 -30.02 -7.03 -2.53
CA THR A 482 -30.40 -8.39 -2.99
C THR A 482 -29.94 -8.67 -4.42
N ASN A 483 -29.82 -7.64 -5.27
CA ASN A 483 -29.42 -7.83 -6.67
C ASN A 483 -28.72 -6.59 -7.25
N ILE A 484 -27.89 -6.82 -8.26
CA ILE A 484 -27.13 -5.79 -9.01
C ILE A 484 -27.34 -6.04 -10.49
N THR A 485 -27.88 -5.06 -11.21
CA THR A 485 -28.10 -5.12 -12.66
C THR A 485 -27.65 -3.84 -13.35
N GLY A 486 -27.52 -3.89 -14.69
CA GLY A 486 -27.10 -2.73 -15.47
C GLY A 486 -25.60 -2.68 -15.75
N GLU A 487 -25.12 -1.51 -16.14
CA GLU A 487 -23.73 -1.25 -16.50
C GLU A 487 -23.19 -0.02 -15.75
N GLN A 488 -21.90 0.16 -15.75
CA GLN A 488 -21.24 1.33 -15.12
C GLN A 488 -21.90 2.63 -15.60
N ASN A 489 -22.20 3.53 -14.66
CA ASN A 489 -22.97 4.77 -14.78
C ASN A 489 -24.49 4.58 -14.90
N ALA A 490 -25.00 3.36 -14.95
CA ALA A 490 -26.44 3.05 -15.03
C ALA A 490 -26.76 1.72 -14.33
N LEU A 491 -26.23 1.53 -13.12
CA LEU A 491 -26.55 0.37 -12.28
C LEU A 491 -27.88 0.59 -11.56
N THR A 492 -28.69 -0.45 -11.50
CA THR A 492 -29.84 -0.56 -10.60
C THR A 492 -29.50 -1.57 -9.50
N ILE A 493 -29.54 -1.12 -8.27
CA ILE A 493 -29.25 -1.90 -7.08
C ILE A 493 -30.56 -2.18 -6.35
N THR A 494 -31.04 -3.41 -6.45
CA THR A 494 -32.29 -3.81 -5.80
C THR A 494 -32.05 -4.07 -4.31
N THR A 495 -32.89 -3.44 -3.49
CA THR A 495 -32.87 -3.63 -2.04
C THR A 495 -34.24 -4.07 -1.52
N ASP A 496 -34.31 -4.51 -0.28
CA ASP A 496 -35.58 -4.81 0.42
C ASP A 496 -36.47 -3.57 0.64
N SER A 497 -35.88 -2.38 0.48
CA SER A 497 -36.56 -1.08 0.66
C SER A 497 -36.86 -0.38 -0.68
N GLY A 498 -36.53 -1.00 -1.83
CA GLY A 498 -36.71 -0.46 -3.18
C GLY A 498 -35.39 -0.37 -3.95
N ASP A 499 -35.48 0.08 -5.19
CA ASP A 499 -34.32 0.18 -6.09
C ASP A 499 -33.55 1.50 -5.90
N LEU A 500 -32.23 1.41 -5.99
CA LEU A 500 -31.30 2.54 -5.94
C LEU A 500 -30.50 2.61 -7.24
N ASP A 501 -30.35 3.82 -7.80
CA ASP A 501 -29.54 4.08 -8.99
C ASP A 501 -28.11 4.46 -8.60
N ALA A 502 -27.10 3.86 -9.24
CA ALA A 502 -25.71 4.14 -9.00
C ALA A 502 -24.86 4.10 -10.28
N SER A 503 -23.73 4.81 -10.24
CA SER A 503 -22.69 4.70 -11.28
C SER A 503 -21.79 3.48 -11.06
N ALA A 504 -21.60 3.10 -9.79
CA ALA A 504 -20.83 1.93 -9.40
C ALA A 504 -21.24 1.43 -8.01
N ILE A 505 -20.86 0.20 -7.69
CA ILE A 505 -21.02 -0.40 -6.38
C ILE A 505 -19.71 -1.02 -5.90
N VAL A 506 -19.40 -0.86 -4.60
CA VAL A 506 -18.30 -1.57 -3.91
C VAL A 506 -18.91 -2.56 -2.92
N ILE A 507 -18.68 -3.84 -3.14
CA ILE A 507 -19.13 -4.93 -2.27
C ILE A 507 -18.14 -5.08 -1.12
N ALA A 508 -18.55 -4.77 0.11
CA ALA A 508 -17.76 -4.88 1.35
C ALA A 508 -18.47 -5.77 2.41
N THR A 509 -19.31 -6.69 1.95
CA THR A 509 -20.18 -7.58 2.78
C THR A 509 -19.46 -8.82 3.32
N ALA A 510 -18.12 -8.80 3.37
CA ALA A 510 -17.31 -9.88 3.90
C ALA A 510 -17.61 -11.25 3.26
N HIS A 511 -18.06 -12.24 4.05
CA HIS A 511 -18.34 -13.59 3.54
C HIS A 511 -19.64 -13.69 2.71
N HIS A 512 -20.51 -12.68 2.76
CA HIS A 512 -21.72 -12.61 1.92
C HIS A 512 -21.46 -12.03 0.52
N ALA A 513 -20.23 -11.65 0.19
CA ALA A 513 -19.90 -11.03 -1.10
C ALA A 513 -20.21 -11.94 -2.31
N ASN A 514 -20.12 -13.27 -2.16
CA ASN A 514 -20.47 -14.21 -3.22
C ASN A 514 -21.97 -14.18 -3.59
N GLU A 515 -22.85 -13.86 -2.66
CA GLU A 515 -24.29 -13.77 -2.88
C GLU A 515 -24.61 -12.63 -3.85
N LEU A 516 -23.92 -11.48 -3.70
CA LEU A 516 -24.06 -10.33 -4.58
C LEU A 516 -23.32 -10.46 -5.92
N ALA A 517 -22.29 -11.31 -5.98
CA ALA A 517 -21.59 -11.62 -7.22
C ALA A 517 -22.43 -12.56 -8.14
N GLY A 518 -23.48 -13.19 -7.61
CA GLY A 518 -24.39 -14.05 -8.36
C GLY A 518 -23.68 -15.21 -9.08
N ASP A 519 -24.03 -15.47 -10.33
CA ASP A 519 -23.43 -16.54 -11.16
C ASP A 519 -21.93 -16.33 -11.42
N ASN A 520 -21.40 -15.12 -11.15
CA ASN A 520 -19.97 -14.83 -11.20
C ASN A 520 -19.23 -15.18 -9.91
N SER A 521 -19.87 -15.85 -8.96
CA SER A 521 -19.27 -16.27 -7.68
C SER A 521 -18.02 -17.14 -7.90
N TYR A 522 -16.88 -16.67 -7.44
CA TYR A 522 -15.59 -17.39 -7.49
C TYR A 522 -14.66 -16.99 -6.34
N LEU A 523 -15.17 -16.26 -5.37
CA LEU A 523 -14.38 -15.66 -4.30
C LEU A 523 -14.14 -16.72 -3.20
N PRO A 524 -12.88 -17.18 -3.00
CA PRO A 524 -12.57 -18.26 -2.07
C PRO A 524 -12.46 -17.74 -0.63
N THR A 525 -13.53 -17.18 -0.10
CA THR A 525 -13.56 -16.69 1.28
C THR A 525 -13.80 -17.81 2.28
N LYS A 526 -13.27 -17.63 3.50
CA LYS A 526 -13.52 -18.50 4.65
C LYS A 526 -14.12 -17.67 5.77
N LYS A 527 -15.24 -18.13 6.31
CA LYS A 527 -15.88 -17.62 7.52
C LYS A 527 -15.23 -18.28 8.74
N ILE A 528 -14.73 -17.47 9.68
CA ILE A 528 -14.05 -17.95 10.86
C ILE A 528 -14.68 -17.29 12.09
N ARG A 529 -15.33 -18.10 12.91
CA ARG A 529 -15.93 -17.65 14.15
C ARG A 529 -14.87 -17.30 15.18
N GLY A 530 -15.09 -16.24 15.93
CA GLY A 530 -14.27 -15.84 17.07
C GLY A 530 -15.13 -15.23 18.15
N GLN A 531 -14.90 -15.67 19.38
CA GLN A 531 -15.55 -15.12 20.56
C GLN A 531 -14.57 -14.35 21.40
N LEU A 532 -14.95 -13.13 21.79
CA LEU A 532 -14.30 -12.34 22.82
C LEU A 532 -14.91 -12.68 24.18
N THR A 533 -14.09 -12.55 25.21
CA THR A 533 -14.49 -12.61 26.62
C THR A 533 -14.29 -11.24 27.25
N TYR A 534 -15.31 -10.73 27.94
CA TYR A 534 -15.25 -9.51 28.72
C TYR A 534 -15.08 -9.85 30.20
N LEU A 535 -14.08 -9.27 30.83
CA LEU A 535 -13.72 -9.54 32.21
C LEU A 535 -13.80 -8.26 33.03
N ASN A 536 -14.12 -8.39 34.32
CA ASN A 536 -13.94 -7.32 35.27
C ASN A 536 -12.44 -7.06 35.45
N ALA A 537 -11.99 -5.83 35.21
CA ALA A 537 -10.58 -5.48 35.21
C ALA A 537 -9.94 -5.48 36.61
N ASP A 538 -10.73 -5.33 37.68
CA ASP A 538 -10.22 -5.13 39.06
C ASP A 538 -9.42 -6.34 39.58
N ALA A 539 -9.66 -7.53 39.01
CA ALA A 539 -8.99 -8.76 39.40
C ALA A 539 -7.64 -8.99 38.69
N PHE A 540 -7.26 -8.11 37.73
CA PHE A 540 -6.10 -8.32 36.87
C PHE A 540 -4.98 -7.32 37.11
N PRO A 541 -3.72 -7.70 36.81
CA PRO A 541 -2.61 -6.75 36.75
C PRO A 541 -2.91 -5.58 35.81
N THR A 542 -2.31 -4.43 36.06
CA THR A 542 -2.42 -3.29 35.14
C THR A 542 -1.63 -3.56 33.87
N ALA A 543 -2.28 -3.42 32.73
CA ALA A 543 -1.62 -3.43 31.40
C ALA A 543 -1.62 -2.01 30.82
N ASP A 544 -0.45 -1.46 30.60
CA ASP A 544 -0.27 -0.13 29.99
C ASP A 544 -0.18 -0.18 28.47
N THR A 545 -0.03 -1.38 27.90
CA THR A 545 0.14 -1.66 26.47
C THR A 545 -0.75 -2.82 26.04
N VAL A 546 -1.04 -2.93 24.76
CA VAL A 546 -1.74 -4.10 24.22
C VAL A 546 -0.81 -5.30 24.24
N LEU A 547 -1.22 -6.36 24.89
CA LEU A 547 -0.50 -7.65 24.91
C LEU A 547 -1.10 -8.58 23.84
N CYS A 548 -0.22 -9.18 23.02
CA CYS A 548 -0.59 -10.11 21.95
C CYS A 548 0.24 -11.39 22.04
N ALA A 549 -0.42 -12.53 22.02
CA ALA A 549 0.19 -13.86 21.96
C ALA A 549 -0.70 -14.79 21.10
N ARG A 550 -1.23 -15.90 21.63
CA ARG A 550 -2.32 -16.66 21.00
C ARG A 550 -3.64 -15.87 21.01
N SER A 551 -3.86 -15.09 22.04
CA SER A 551 -4.94 -14.10 22.15
C SER A 551 -4.36 -12.68 22.23
N TYR A 552 -5.20 -11.66 22.16
CA TYR A 552 -4.82 -10.28 22.47
C TYR A 552 -5.61 -9.78 23.66
N MET A 553 -5.06 -8.81 24.37
CA MET A 553 -5.67 -8.12 25.48
C MET A 553 -5.25 -6.64 25.43
N ALA A 554 -6.22 -5.75 25.45
CA ALA A 554 -5.97 -4.31 25.48
C ALA A 554 -6.07 -3.77 26.91
N PRO A 555 -5.45 -2.63 27.25
CA PRO A 555 -5.67 -1.92 28.51
C PRO A 555 -7.17 -1.74 28.78
N PRO A 556 -7.62 -1.84 30.05
CA PRO A 556 -9.04 -1.79 30.37
C PRO A 556 -9.66 -0.42 30.06
N VAL A 557 -10.89 -0.44 29.60
CA VAL A 557 -11.70 0.77 29.38
C VAL A 557 -13.00 0.65 30.17
N ASN A 558 -13.30 1.64 31.02
CA ASN A 558 -14.47 1.65 31.89
C ASN A 558 -14.58 0.38 32.78
N GLY A 559 -13.48 -0.08 33.37
CA GLY A 559 -13.45 -1.28 34.22
C GLY A 559 -13.60 -2.61 33.48
N ARG A 560 -13.65 -2.60 32.14
CA ARG A 560 -13.78 -3.79 31.31
C ARG A 560 -12.47 -4.13 30.61
N LEU A 561 -12.00 -5.36 30.82
CA LEU A 561 -10.91 -5.95 30.08
C LEU A 561 -11.46 -6.79 28.93
N VAL A 562 -10.91 -6.64 27.73
CA VAL A 562 -11.30 -7.40 26.53
C VAL A 562 -10.21 -8.39 26.20
N LEU A 563 -10.55 -9.69 26.27
CA LEU A 563 -9.63 -10.81 25.99
C LEU A 563 -10.14 -11.62 24.80
N GLY A 564 -9.27 -12.01 23.92
CA GLY A 564 -9.60 -12.94 22.83
C GLY A 564 -8.79 -12.78 21.55
N ALA A 565 -9.26 -13.43 20.52
CA ALA A 565 -10.50 -14.16 20.41
C ALA A 565 -10.22 -15.59 19.98
N THR A 566 -11.13 -16.50 20.26
CA THR A 566 -11.10 -17.87 19.73
C THR A 566 -11.05 -17.89 18.21
N TYR A 567 -10.66 -19.01 17.62
CA TYR A 567 -10.48 -19.17 16.19
C TYR A 567 -11.07 -20.51 15.72
N ASN A 568 -12.39 -20.51 15.46
CA ASN A 568 -13.13 -21.71 15.15
C ASN A 568 -13.48 -21.78 13.67
N LEU A 569 -12.89 -22.75 12.97
CA LEU A 569 -13.15 -23.01 11.55
C LEU A 569 -14.46 -23.79 11.39
N LYS A 570 -15.20 -23.50 10.31
CA LYS A 570 -16.45 -24.21 9.97
C LYS A 570 -17.48 -24.16 11.10
N ASP A 571 -17.49 -23.10 11.86
CA ASP A 571 -18.40 -22.88 12.99
C ASP A 571 -19.23 -21.63 12.69
N GLU A 572 -20.55 -21.78 12.67
CA GLU A 572 -21.51 -20.74 12.32
C GLU A 572 -22.40 -20.31 13.50
N GLU A 573 -22.14 -20.85 14.69
CA GLU A 573 -22.89 -20.52 15.90
C GLU A 573 -22.73 -19.03 16.27
N THR A 574 -23.83 -18.35 16.54
CA THR A 574 -23.89 -16.93 16.85
C THR A 574 -23.92 -16.66 18.36
N GLU A 575 -24.29 -17.65 19.16
CA GLU A 575 -24.42 -17.51 20.59
C GLU A 575 -23.08 -17.63 21.32
N LEU A 576 -23.00 -17.02 22.50
CA LEU A 576 -21.84 -17.17 23.38
C LEU A 576 -21.75 -18.60 23.91
N ARG A 577 -20.52 -19.08 24.09
CA ARG A 577 -20.24 -20.41 24.67
C ARG A 577 -19.27 -20.29 25.83
N ASP A 578 -19.54 -21.00 26.91
CA ASP A 578 -18.65 -21.09 28.06
C ASP A 578 -17.29 -21.71 27.70
N SER A 579 -17.29 -22.71 26.79
CA SER A 579 -16.04 -23.33 26.30
C SER A 579 -15.11 -22.36 25.62
N ASP A 580 -15.64 -21.35 24.90
CA ASP A 580 -14.84 -20.32 24.29
C ASP A 580 -14.33 -19.30 25.32
N HIS A 581 -15.11 -19.00 26.37
CA HIS A 581 -14.62 -18.21 27.50
C HIS A 581 -13.46 -18.91 28.19
N GLN A 582 -13.59 -20.21 28.48
CA GLN A 582 -12.51 -20.99 29.08
C GLN A 582 -11.27 -21.08 28.20
N THR A 583 -11.47 -21.21 26.87
CA THR A 583 -10.35 -21.17 25.91
C THR A 583 -9.60 -19.82 25.97
N ASN A 584 -10.32 -18.70 25.98
CA ASN A 584 -9.69 -17.37 26.10
C ASN A 584 -8.95 -17.22 27.43
N LEU A 585 -9.57 -17.61 28.56
CA LEU A 585 -8.94 -17.57 29.88
C LEU A 585 -7.65 -18.42 29.94
N SER A 586 -7.66 -19.59 29.31
CA SER A 586 -6.47 -20.46 29.25
C SER A 586 -5.27 -19.83 28.54
N HIS A 587 -5.50 -18.83 27.68
CA HIS A 587 -4.42 -18.11 27.00
C HIS A 587 -3.77 -17.00 27.84
N LEU A 588 -4.31 -16.70 29.04
CA LEU A 588 -3.71 -15.71 29.95
C LEU A 588 -2.31 -16.12 30.44
N CYS A 589 -2.03 -17.43 30.49
CA CYS A 589 -0.68 -17.94 30.82
C CYS A 589 0.42 -17.43 29.84
N ASP A 590 0.04 -17.05 28.61
CA ASP A 590 1.02 -16.49 27.64
C ASP A 590 1.53 -15.09 28.05
N PHE A 591 0.78 -14.39 28.92
CA PHE A 591 1.12 -13.04 29.37
C PHE A 591 1.93 -13.02 30.68
N GLY A 592 2.06 -14.16 31.34
CA GLY A 592 2.83 -14.34 32.57
C GLY A 592 2.04 -14.97 33.71
N SER A 593 2.77 -15.45 34.74
CA SER A 593 2.19 -16.19 35.87
C SER A 593 1.18 -15.39 36.70
N GLU A 594 1.34 -14.07 36.79
CA GLU A 594 0.38 -13.19 37.49
C GLU A 594 -0.96 -13.13 36.76
N TRP A 595 -0.97 -13.13 35.42
CA TRP A 595 -2.16 -13.17 34.58
C TRP A 595 -2.84 -14.54 34.66
N GLU A 596 -2.06 -15.61 34.65
CA GLU A 596 -2.55 -16.97 34.85
C GLU A 596 -3.21 -17.15 36.22
N ALA A 597 -2.61 -16.61 37.27
CA ALA A 597 -3.17 -16.65 38.62
C ALA A 597 -4.49 -15.88 38.71
N ALA A 598 -4.57 -14.69 38.10
CA ALA A 598 -5.79 -13.87 38.05
C ALA A 598 -6.94 -14.57 37.28
N ALA A 599 -6.63 -15.43 36.31
CA ALA A 599 -7.64 -16.18 35.55
C ALA A 599 -8.55 -17.05 36.44
N ASN A 600 -8.01 -17.57 37.57
CA ASN A 600 -8.76 -18.43 38.47
C ASN A 600 -9.89 -17.69 39.26
N SER A 601 -9.74 -16.37 39.41
CA SER A 601 -10.72 -15.51 40.08
C SER A 601 -11.45 -14.56 39.12
N ALA A 602 -11.28 -14.78 37.82
CA ALA A 602 -11.82 -13.90 36.79
C ALA A 602 -13.35 -13.89 36.75
N GLU A 603 -13.96 -12.74 36.92
CA GLU A 603 -15.38 -12.53 36.70
C GLU A 603 -15.65 -12.27 35.20
N ILE A 604 -16.37 -13.16 34.55
CA ILE A 604 -16.84 -12.97 33.16
C ILE A 604 -18.09 -12.09 33.19
N ILE A 605 -17.99 -10.89 32.68
CA ILE A 605 -19.09 -9.91 32.61
C ILE A 605 -19.79 -9.89 31.25
N GLY A 606 -19.41 -10.77 30.32
CA GLY A 606 -20.00 -10.88 29.00
C GLY A 606 -19.03 -11.31 27.92
N GLY A 607 -19.43 -11.11 26.67
CA GLY A 607 -18.64 -11.48 25.52
C GLY A 607 -19.27 -11.02 24.21
N ARG A 608 -18.63 -11.35 23.09
CA ARG A 608 -19.14 -11.08 21.76
C ARG A 608 -18.64 -12.11 20.76
N VAL A 609 -19.55 -12.57 19.90
CA VAL A 609 -19.21 -13.41 18.73
C VAL A 609 -19.10 -12.54 17.49
N GLY A 610 -18.11 -12.83 16.65
CA GLY A 610 -17.96 -12.20 15.34
C GLY A 610 -17.35 -13.19 14.33
N PHE A 611 -17.61 -12.95 13.06
CA PHE A 611 -17.15 -13.81 11.97
C PHE A 611 -16.13 -13.08 11.11
N ARG A 612 -14.88 -13.52 11.15
CA ARG A 612 -13.81 -13.01 10.27
C ARG A 612 -14.02 -13.57 8.87
N CYS A 613 -13.80 -12.75 7.87
CA CYS A 613 -13.72 -13.15 6.48
C CYS A 613 -12.25 -13.17 6.05
N THR A 614 -11.73 -14.34 5.68
CA THR A 614 -10.34 -14.50 5.24
C THR A 614 -10.26 -15.08 3.84
N THR A 615 -9.13 -14.87 3.19
CA THR A 615 -8.75 -15.45 1.90
C THR A 615 -7.75 -16.59 2.13
N PRO A 616 -7.52 -17.47 1.12
CA PRO A 616 -6.55 -18.56 1.25
C PRO A 616 -5.11 -18.13 1.47
N ASP A 617 -4.72 -16.93 1.00
CA ASP A 617 -3.39 -16.35 1.13
C ASP A 617 -3.30 -15.25 2.20
N TYR A 618 -4.37 -15.02 2.96
CA TYR A 618 -4.46 -14.00 4.01
C TYR A 618 -4.27 -12.55 3.57
N LEU A 619 -4.19 -12.27 2.26
CA LEU A 619 -4.27 -10.91 1.73
C LEU A 619 -5.73 -10.54 1.43
N PRO A 620 -6.17 -9.30 1.66
CA PRO A 620 -7.49 -8.85 1.24
C PRO A 620 -7.71 -8.97 -0.27
N MET A 621 -8.94 -8.85 -0.70
CA MET A 621 -9.32 -8.69 -2.08
C MET A 621 -9.88 -7.28 -2.27
N ALA A 622 -9.18 -6.45 -3.06
CA ALA A 622 -9.53 -5.06 -3.34
C ALA A 622 -9.38 -4.75 -4.84
N GLY A 623 -10.46 -4.28 -5.48
CA GLY A 623 -10.44 -3.92 -6.89
C GLY A 623 -11.67 -4.39 -7.67
N PRO A 624 -11.68 -4.22 -9.02
CA PRO A 624 -12.82 -4.57 -9.87
C PRO A 624 -12.97 -6.08 -10.06
N LEU A 625 -14.22 -6.54 -10.15
CA LEU A 625 -14.55 -7.92 -10.47
C LEU A 625 -14.59 -8.17 -11.99
N VAL A 626 -14.39 -9.43 -12.40
CA VAL A 626 -14.57 -9.86 -13.79
C VAL A 626 -15.78 -10.77 -13.94
N VAL A 627 -16.33 -10.80 -15.15
CA VAL A 627 -17.31 -11.81 -15.57
C VAL A 627 -16.56 -13.13 -15.76
N LYS A 628 -16.77 -14.08 -14.85
CA LYS A 628 -16.01 -15.32 -14.72
C LYS A 628 -15.90 -16.11 -16.02
N ASP A 629 -17.00 -16.40 -16.67
CA ASP A 629 -17.02 -17.26 -17.86
C ASP A 629 -16.32 -16.61 -19.05
N GLU A 630 -16.51 -15.30 -19.22
CA GLU A 630 -15.79 -14.52 -20.25
C GLU A 630 -14.27 -14.46 -19.95
N PHE A 631 -13.90 -14.34 -18.67
CA PHE A 631 -12.49 -14.40 -18.27
C PHE A 631 -11.87 -15.75 -18.62
N VAL A 632 -12.51 -16.84 -18.24
CA VAL A 632 -12.02 -18.21 -18.53
C VAL A 632 -11.89 -18.42 -20.03
N LYS A 633 -12.86 -17.98 -20.83
CA LYS A 633 -12.85 -18.09 -22.29
C LYS A 633 -11.69 -17.31 -22.91
N ARG A 634 -11.52 -16.02 -22.55
CA ARG A 634 -10.48 -15.15 -23.13
C ARG A 634 -9.07 -15.60 -22.76
N PHE A 635 -8.86 -15.99 -21.49
CA PHE A 635 -7.55 -16.35 -20.96
C PHE A 635 -7.25 -17.87 -21.01
N ARG A 636 -8.10 -18.67 -21.62
CA ARG A 636 -7.91 -20.12 -21.80
C ARG A 636 -6.52 -20.52 -22.34
N PRO A 637 -5.86 -19.79 -23.26
CA PRO A 637 -4.50 -20.14 -23.69
C PRO A 637 -3.49 -20.28 -22.57
N MET A 638 -3.70 -19.62 -21.42
CA MET A 638 -2.82 -19.69 -20.25
C MET A 638 -2.87 -21.06 -19.51
N THR A 639 -3.91 -21.85 -19.72
CA THR A 639 -3.97 -23.24 -19.17
C THR A 639 -2.88 -24.13 -19.74
N LYS A 640 -2.45 -23.88 -20.97
CA LYS A 640 -1.37 -24.63 -21.65
C LYS A 640 0.01 -24.01 -21.41
N ASN A 641 0.08 -22.71 -21.26
CA ASN A 641 1.31 -21.97 -21.00
C ASN A 641 1.00 -20.65 -20.32
N ALA A 642 1.34 -20.54 -19.04
CA ALA A 642 1.10 -19.34 -18.22
C ALA A 642 1.75 -18.07 -18.80
N LYS A 643 2.82 -18.18 -19.60
CA LYS A 643 3.48 -17.07 -20.27
C LYS A 643 2.74 -16.57 -21.52
N ARG A 644 1.78 -17.34 -22.04
CA ARG A 644 0.98 -16.98 -23.23
C ARG A 644 -0.24 -16.15 -22.82
N ILE A 645 0.02 -14.93 -22.40
CA ILE A 645 -1.01 -13.98 -21.94
C ILE A 645 -1.71 -13.35 -23.16
N PRO A 646 -3.03 -13.58 -23.36
CA PRO A 646 -3.78 -12.91 -24.41
C PRO A 646 -3.75 -11.39 -24.23
N ARG A 647 -3.58 -10.65 -25.32
CA ARG A 647 -3.59 -9.18 -25.35
C ARG A 647 -4.99 -8.66 -25.62
N GLU A 648 -5.92 -9.05 -24.77
CA GLU A 648 -7.33 -8.68 -24.84
C GLU A 648 -7.72 -7.89 -23.58
N PRO A 649 -8.69 -6.97 -23.66
CA PRO A 649 -9.20 -6.27 -22.50
C PRO A 649 -9.79 -7.25 -21.47
N MET A 650 -9.66 -6.91 -20.20
CA MET A 650 -10.30 -7.68 -19.14
C MET A 650 -11.82 -7.59 -19.27
N PRO A 651 -12.55 -8.70 -19.09
CA PRO A 651 -14.00 -8.70 -19.08
C PRO A 651 -14.54 -8.24 -17.70
N TRP A 652 -14.33 -6.96 -17.41
CA TRP A 652 -14.78 -6.40 -16.13
C TRP A 652 -16.29 -6.54 -15.96
N MET A 653 -16.72 -6.88 -14.77
CA MET A 653 -18.10 -6.75 -14.33
C MET A 653 -18.39 -5.25 -14.17
N SER A 654 -19.19 -4.71 -15.11
CA SER A 654 -19.32 -3.28 -15.30
C SER A 654 -19.78 -2.55 -14.03
N GLY A 655 -18.95 -1.63 -13.51
CA GLY A 655 -19.24 -0.85 -12.31
C GLY A 655 -19.22 -1.59 -10.97
N VAL A 656 -18.74 -2.85 -10.92
CA VAL A 656 -18.74 -3.66 -9.70
C VAL A 656 -17.31 -3.87 -9.16
N TRP A 657 -17.13 -3.47 -7.90
CA TRP A 657 -15.86 -3.49 -7.18
C TRP A 657 -15.98 -4.30 -5.87
N LEU A 658 -14.87 -4.70 -5.30
CA LEU A 658 -14.82 -5.52 -4.09
C LEU A 658 -13.80 -4.98 -3.10
N ASN A 659 -14.15 -5.01 -1.79
CA ASN A 659 -13.24 -4.76 -0.66
C ASN A 659 -13.56 -5.71 0.50
N ILE A 660 -12.94 -6.90 0.54
CA ILE A 660 -13.21 -7.93 1.54
C ILE A 660 -11.97 -8.72 1.93
N GLY A 661 -12.11 -9.63 2.86
CA GLY A 661 -11.09 -10.65 3.17
C GLY A 661 -10.00 -10.18 4.14
N HIS A 662 -10.25 -9.15 4.95
CA HIS A 662 -9.29 -8.56 5.89
C HIS A 662 -8.94 -9.44 7.09
N GLY A 663 -9.66 -10.53 7.31
CA GLY A 663 -9.44 -11.45 8.43
C GLY A 663 -9.54 -10.76 9.78
N SER A 664 -8.52 -10.89 10.62
CA SER A 664 -8.42 -10.24 11.93
C SER A 664 -7.66 -8.89 11.89
N ARG A 665 -7.30 -8.38 10.69
CA ARG A 665 -6.47 -7.19 10.53
C ARG A 665 -7.15 -6.06 9.78
N GLY A 666 -8.47 -5.97 9.89
CA GLY A 666 -9.25 -4.94 9.22
C GLY A 666 -8.81 -3.51 9.59
N LEU A 667 -8.46 -3.26 10.85
CA LEU A 667 -7.95 -1.97 11.30
C LEU A 667 -6.67 -1.55 10.55
N ALA A 668 -5.73 -2.48 10.34
CA ALA A 668 -4.49 -2.18 9.65
C ALA A 668 -4.63 -2.15 8.12
N SER A 669 -5.56 -2.94 7.53
CA SER A 669 -5.54 -3.19 6.08
C SER A 669 -6.64 -2.47 5.30
N SER A 670 -7.74 -2.06 5.94
CA SER A 670 -8.90 -1.52 5.20
C SER A 670 -8.64 -0.17 4.55
N SER A 671 -7.88 0.71 5.19
CA SER A 671 -7.59 2.04 4.66
C SER A 671 -6.79 1.98 3.34
N LEU A 672 -5.72 1.19 3.27
CA LEU A 672 -4.93 1.06 2.04
C LEU A 672 -5.74 0.40 0.90
N CYS A 673 -6.57 -0.59 1.21
CA CYS A 673 -7.46 -1.21 0.22
C CYS A 673 -8.53 -0.23 -0.29
N ALA A 674 -9.07 0.60 0.59
CA ALA A 674 -10.03 1.65 0.24
C ALA A 674 -9.41 2.71 -0.68
N GLU A 675 -8.20 3.17 -0.35
CA GLU A 675 -7.45 4.10 -1.20
C GLU A 675 -7.17 3.52 -2.57
N LEU A 676 -6.68 2.28 -2.65
CA LEU A 676 -6.43 1.60 -3.92
C LEU A 676 -7.69 1.55 -4.80
N ILE A 677 -8.85 1.26 -4.23
CA ILE A 677 -10.13 1.23 -4.96
C ILE A 677 -10.49 2.64 -5.43
N ALA A 678 -10.41 3.63 -4.55
CA ALA A 678 -10.77 5.00 -4.88
C ALA A 678 -9.86 5.57 -5.98
N GLU A 679 -8.55 5.32 -5.93
CA GLU A 679 -7.57 5.69 -6.96
C GLU A 679 -7.87 5.02 -8.30
N GLN A 680 -8.20 3.74 -8.30
CA GLN A 680 -8.59 3.03 -9.51
C GLN A 680 -9.91 3.56 -10.10
N MET A 681 -10.90 3.89 -9.27
CA MET A 681 -12.19 4.43 -9.69
C MET A 681 -12.09 5.85 -10.25
N THR A 682 -11.18 6.67 -9.74
CA THR A 682 -10.89 8.01 -10.27
C THR A 682 -9.88 8.01 -11.42
N GLY A 683 -9.24 6.87 -11.66
CA GLY A 683 -8.11 6.77 -12.60
C GLY A 683 -6.88 7.52 -12.10
N ASP A 684 -6.70 7.61 -10.79
CA ASP A 684 -5.56 8.23 -10.14
C ASP A 684 -4.27 7.41 -10.21
N ALA A 685 -3.16 8.03 -9.81
CA ALA A 685 -1.94 7.29 -9.52
C ALA A 685 -2.19 6.36 -8.33
N VAL A 686 -1.75 5.13 -8.44
CA VAL A 686 -1.85 4.15 -7.35
C VAL A 686 -0.71 4.42 -6.36
N SER A 687 -1.06 4.65 -5.10
CA SER A 687 -0.10 4.97 -4.02
C SER A 687 0.58 3.74 -3.41
N THR A 688 0.54 2.61 -4.07
CA THR A 688 1.24 1.37 -3.69
C THR A 688 1.97 0.77 -4.88
N SER A 689 2.87 -0.20 -4.63
CA SER A 689 3.56 -0.88 -5.71
C SER A 689 2.61 -1.68 -6.59
N GLN A 690 2.98 -1.83 -7.88
CA GLN A 690 2.22 -2.66 -8.81
C GLN A 690 2.12 -4.12 -8.33
N THR A 691 3.21 -4.63 -7.76
CA THR A 691 3.25 -5.98 -7.19
C THR A 691 2.23 -6.15 -6.06
N VAL A 692 2.10 -5.18 -5.17
CA VAL A 692 1.08 -5.20 -4.10
C VAL A 692 -0.32 -5.05 -4.69
N ALA A 693 -0.54 -4.13 -5.62
CA ALA A 693 -1.84 -3.96 -6.27
C ALA A 693 -2.32 -5.23 -6.99
N ASP A 694 -1.43 -5.91 -7.72
CA ASP A 694 -1.72 -7.18 -8.39
C ASP A 694 -2.05 -8.30 -7.38
N ALA A 695 -1.35 -8.33 -6.23
CA ALA A 695 -1.60 -9.30 -5.16
C ALA A 695 -2.92 -9.07 -4.42
N LEU A 696 -3.44 -7.85 -4.41
CA LEU A 696 -4.76 -7.53 -3.84
C LEU A 696 -5.91 -7.76 -4.82
N SER A 697 -5.64 -7.96 -6.12
CA SER A 697 -6.68 -8.16 -7.13
C SER A 697 -7.67 -9.28 -6.73
N PRO A 698 -8.99 -9.05 -6.75
CA PRO A 698 -9.99 -10.10 -6.50
C PRO A 698 -9.86 -11.28 -7.46
N ASN A 699 -9.34 -11.02 -8.66
CA ASN A 699 -9.29 -11.99 -9.75
C ASN A 699 -8.04 -12.90 -9.70
N ARG A 700 -7.11 -12.67 -8.74
CA ARG A 700 -5.87 -13.44 -8.62
C ARG A 700 -6.09 -14.95 -8.40
N PHE A 701 -7.14 -15.32 -7.66
CA PHE A 701 -7.48 -16.73 -7.42
C PHE A 701 -8.08 -17.38 -8.67
N LEU A 702 -8.91 -16.66 -9.42
CA LEU A 702 -9.48 -17.12 -10.68
C LEU A 702 -8.35 -17.36 -11.70
N LEU A 703 -7.44 -16.39 -11.85
CA LEU A 703 -6.25 -16.51 -12.70
C LEU A 703 -5.35 -17.69 -12.30
N ARG A 704 -5.08 -17.84 -11.00
CA ARG A 704 -4.30 -18.95 -10.46
C ARG A 704 -4.95 -20.30 -10.76
N ASN A 705 -6.25 -20.42 -10.57
CA ASN A 705 -6.99 -21.65 -10.81
C ASN A 705 -7.05 -21.97 -12.31
N LEU A 706 -7.18 -20.98 -13.17
CA LEU A 706 -7.11 -21.12 -14.62
C LEU A 706 -5.75 -21.68 -15.06
N ILE A 707 -4.64 -21.08 -14.63
CA ILE A 707 -3.28 -21.53 -14.95
C ILE A 707 -3.04 -22.96 -14.47
N ARG A 708 -3.60 -23.34 -13.32
CA ARG A 708 -3.48 -24.69 -12.75
C ARG A 708 -4.49 -25.69 -13.30
N ASN A 709 -5.30 -25.30 -14.27
CA ASN A 709 -6.36 -26.12 -14.87
C ASN A 709 -7.34 -26.69 -13.81
N LYS A 710 -7.75 -25.85 -12.85
CA LYS A 710 -8.66 -26.20 -11.74
C LYS A 710 -10.03 -25.49 -11.81
N LEU A 711 -10.40 -25.04 -13.02
CA LEU A 711 -11.69 -24.39 -13.31
C LEU A 711 -12.57 -25.31 -14.11
#